data_0f47b1ab0495bbf36f7da565a388f726
#
_entry.id   0f47b1ab0495bbf36f7da565a388f726
#
_cell.length_a   1.000
_cell.length_b   1.000
_cell.length_c   1.000
_cell.angle_alpha   90.00
_cell.angle_beta   90.00
_cell.angle_gamma   90.00
#
_symmetry.space_group_name_H-M   'P 1'
#
loop_
_entity.id
_entity.type
_entity.pdbx_description
1 polymer ?
#
loop_
_entity_poly.entity_id
_entity_poly.type
_entity_poly.pdbx_seq_one_letter_code
_entity_poly.pdbx_strand_id
1 'polypeptide(L)'
;MIKLGREEPAMSMDASSGKIVWAKHCEIQQVNLKQLSSDQELKDGEKVPLNVKDMGSCEIYPQTLSHSPNGRFVVVCGDGEYIIYTAITLRNKSYGNAMEFVWSQDSSEYAVRDGNMVKIFKNFKEKKTFKPESGAEGIFGGVLLGVRSYSGLTFYDWDTLSLVRRIEIVPKTVYWSQNSDLVCIATEESFYILRYNPQAAAAAAGNKDLVSEDGIEDAFDAIDEIPEIVKTGIWIGDCFIYTNSLNRINYYVGGEIVTISHLDRVMYLLGYVSNENRLYLGDKEMSIVSFELSLSVLEYQTAVMRKDFETADQVLPTIPKEQRTRVAHFLEKQGYRQQALVVTLDNEHKFDLALQLGNLQICYDLAVEMENEQKWLQLSEVATKAGNLNLVQECLTRAQSFGSLILLASASSDKQLMSTIAEQSRKTEQFNIAFLSNFVLGKLDQCLEILIENQRLPEAAFFCRTYLPAQIGRIVGLWREKLQQMNMDRAAQALANPTDYENLFPGLVDSYKTEQYLKQQRKSNAARDFQTVVPNWERNPIGEMHEAEENEQFSYVPVQSNKNTGDNDDEDEDNFADANEVSKPIPSTTTQIKPTFVAPPPPSQPKPTTSNEASTISKLVPPSNSSDRSRSQSPNVPTKGSTPPPSQPPAPVKAATTTATATARKTSMSDLEKELEDFDIDLDKDDVSDVDIEPSTGVIKKPTDEDEVKTLTLRNKSSS
;
A
#
# COMPACT_ATOMS: atom_id res chain seq x y z
N MET A 1 -33.14 15.32 31.93
CA MET A 1 -34.13 14.26 31.69
C MET A 1 -33.49 12.97 32.24
N ILE A 2 -34.02 12.39 33.29
CA ILE A 2 -33.49 11.15 33.87
C ILE A 2 -34.02 10.02 32.98
N LYS A 3 -33.11 9.27 32.34
CA LYS A 3 -33.48 8.04 31.63
C LYS A 3 -33.75 6.96 32.69
N LEU A 4 -35.00 6.58 32.85
CA LEU A 4 -35.38 5.44 33.67
C LEU A 4 -35.39 4.21 32.74
N GLY A 5 -34.60 3.20 33.08
CA GLY A 5 -34.51 1.97 32.35
C GLY A 5 -33.05 1.47 32.15
N ARG A 6 -32.91 0.29 31.58
CA ARG A 6 -31.60 -0.32 31.30
C ARG A 6 -30.86 0.45 30.22
N GLU A 7 -29.57 0.61 30.38
CA GLU A 7 -28.72 1.17 29.29
C GLU A 7 -28.64 0.19 28.14
N GLU A 8 -28.46 -1.09 28.44
CA GLU A 8 -28.40 -2.19 27.51
C GLU A 8 -29.51 -3.19 27.75
N PRO A 9 -30.05 -3.89 26.74
CA PRO A 9 -31.04 -4.90 26.93
C PRO A 9 -30.46 -6.10 27.68
N ALA A 10 -31.19 -6.65 28.68
CA ALA A 10 -30.77 -7.86 29.35
C ALA A 10 -31.05 -9.05 28.43
N MET A 11 -30.11 -9.39 27.57
CA MET A 11 -30.15 -10.46 26.59
C MET A 11 -28.85 -11.24 26.62
N SER A 12 -28.91 -12.54 26.37
CA SER A 12 -27.74 -13.39 26.23
C SER A 12 -28.05 -14.54 25.29
N MET A 13 -27.06 -14.96 24.52
CA MET A 13 -27.14 -16.06 23.59
C MET A 13 -26.12 -17.11 23.96
N ASP A 14 -26.55 -18.38 23.94
CA ASP A 14 -25.67 -19.55 23.94
C ASP A 14 -25.36 -19.91 22.49
N ALA A 15 -24.15 -19.56 22.01
CA ALA A 15 -23.71 -19.83 20.65
C ALA A 15 -23.73 -21.31 20.28
N SER A 16 -23.51 -22.22 21.24
CA SER A 16 -23.44 -23.67 21.01
C SER A 16 -24.80 -24.28 20.73
N SER A 17 -25.83 -23.87 21.48
CA SER A 17 -27.20 -24.36 21.30
C SER A 17 -28.05 -23.50 20.37
N GLY A 18 -27.66 -22.29 20.07
CA GLY A 18 -28.44 -21.32 19.30
C GLY A 18 -29.66 -20.79 20.07
N LYS A 19 -29.60 -20.79 21.41
CA LYS A 19 -30.67 -20.28 22.26
C LYS A 19 -30.40 -18.88 22.70
N ILE A 20 -31.38 -18.01 22.52
CA ILE A 20 -31.34 -16.64 23.00
C ILE A 20 -32.32 -16.51 24.16
N VAL A 21 -31.87 -15.92 25.25
CA VAL A 21 -32.69 -15.62 26.43
C VAL A 21 -32.66 -14.12 26.66
N TRP A 22 -33.82 -13.54 26.93
CA TRP A 22 -33.91 -12.12 27.28
C TRP A 22 -34.93 -11.88 28.38
N ALA A 23 -34.83 -10.75 29.04
CA ALA A 23 -35.76 -10.34 30.07
C ALA A 23 -36.69 -9.23 29.56
N LYS A 24 -37.98 -9.47 29.57
CA LYS A 24 -39.05 -8.49 29.35
C LYS A 24 -39.67 -8.12 30.70
N HIS A 25 -39.27 -6.98 31.26
CA HIS A 25 -39.51 -6.66 32.68
C HIS A 25 -38.92 -7.72 33.60
N CYS A 26 -39.75 -8.43 34.38
CA CYS A 26 -39.34 -9.56 35.24
C CYS A 26 -39.59 -10.91 34.56
N GLU A 27 -40.17 -10.97 33.39
CA GLU A 27 -40.44 -12.22 32.66
C GLU A 27 -39.22 -12.62 31.83
N ILE A 28 -38.84 -13.86 31.91
CA ILE A 28 -37.74 -14.44 31.14
C ILE A 28 -38.30 -15.20 29.94
N GLN A 29 -37.92 -14.75 28.77
CA GLN A 29 -38.34 -15.32 27.49
C GLN A 29 -37.15 -15.96 26.78
N GLN A 30 -37.41 -17.06 26.06
CA GLN A 30 -36.41 -17.83 25.33
C GLN A 30 -36.85 -18.07 23.90
N VAL A 31 -35.87 -18.05 23.00
CA VAL A 31 -36.00 -18.46 21.60
C VAL A 31 -34.92 -19.47 21.27
N ASN A 32 -35.23 -20.40 20.38
CA ASN A 32 -34.28 -21.34 19.84
C ASN A 32 -34.14 -21.14 18.32
N LEU A 33 -33.00 -20.67 17.88
CA LEU A 33 -32.70 -20.42 16.46
C LEU A 33 -32.75 -21.72 15.62
N LYS A 34 -32.36 -22.87 16.20
CA LYS A 34 -32.40 -24.15 15.49
C LYS A 34 -33.82 -24.66 15.18
N GLN A 35 -34.85 -23.98 15.68
CA GLN A 35 -36.24 -24.28 15.35
C GLN A 35 -36.80 -23.45 14.19
N LEU A 36 -35.94 -22.55 13.62
CA LEU A 36 -36.28 -21.88 12.36
C LEU A 36 -36.31 -22.98 11.28
N SER A 37 -37.38 -23.00 10.48
CA SER A 37 -37.49 -23.95 9.38
C SER A 37 -36.37 -23.66 8.36
N SER A 38 -35.67 -24.72 7.95
CA SER A 38 -34.62 -24.68 6.93
C SER A 38 -35.06 -24.13 5.57
N ASP A 39 -36.35 -23.96 5.36
CA ASP A 39 -36.94 -23.43 4.12
C ASP A 39 -37.10 -21.91 4.12
N GLN A 40 -36.76 -21.20 5.22
CA GLN A 40 -36.80 -19.76 5.29
C GLN A 40 -35.40 -19.19 5.02
N GLU A 41 -35.19 -18.60 3.84
CA GLU A 41 -34.01 -17.81 3.55
C GLU A 41 -34.00 -16.58 4.46
N LEU A 42 -33.02 -16.51 5.36
CA LEU A 42 -32.77 -15.35 6.21
C LEU A 42 -32.01 -14.31 5.41
N LYS A 43 -32.64 -13.14 5.19
CA LYS A 43 -31.97 -12.02 4.56
C LYS A 43 -31.24 -11.17 5.59
N ASP A 44 -30.10 -10.61 5.18
CA ASP A 44 -29.27 -9.79 6.04
C ASP A 44 -30.00 -8.49 6.44
N GLY A 45 -29.98 -8.19 7.74
CA GLY A 45 -30.62 -6.99 8.30
C GLY A 45 -32.14 -7.09 8.47
N GLU A 46 -32.80 -8.11 7.96
CA GLU A 46 -34.23 -8.31 8.19
C GLU A 46 -34.51 -8.96 9.54
N LYS A 47 -35.70 -8.66 10.10
CA LYS A 47 -36.13 -9.22 11.37
C LYS A 47 -36.37 -10.73 11.24
N VAL A 48 -35.67 -11.50 12.08
CA VAL A 48 -35.83 -12.96 12.13
C VAL A 48 -37.20 -13.32 12.72
N PRO A 49 -38.02 -14.15 12.06
CA PRO A 49 -39.29 -14.62 12.61
C PRO A 49 -39.03 -15.65 13.70
N LEU A 50 -39.32 -15.28 14.96
CA LEU A 50 -38.95 -16.06 16.12
C LEU A 50 -40.18 -16.63 16.87
N ASN A 51 -40.12 -17.87 17.27
CA ASN A 51 -41.08 -18.49 18.20
C ASN A 51 -40.64 -18.25 19.64
N VAL A 52 -41.26 -17.24 20.29
CA VAL A 52 -40.95 -16.88 21.67
C VAL A 52 -41.64 -17.82 22.63
N LYS A 53 -40.85 -18.39 23.57
CA LYS A 53 -41.34 -19.22 24.65
C LYS A 53 -41.15 -18.51 25.97
N ASP A 54 -42.21 -18.37 26.74
CA ASP A 54 -42.14 -17.87 28.10
C ASP A 54 -41.58 -18.98 29.04
N MET A 55 -40.56 -18.60 29.82
CA MET A 55 -39.89 -19.52 30.75
C MET A 55 -40.31 -19.31 32.19
N GLY A 56 -40.95 -18.19 32.48
CA GLY A 56 -41.42 -17.81 33.83
C GLY A 56 -40.93 -16.46 34.26
N SER A 57 -41.33 -16.02 35.44
CA SER A 57 -40.91 -14.75 36.03
C SER A 57 -39.70 -14.92 36.96
N CYS A 58 -38.86 -13.90 37.02
CA CYS A 58 -37.74 -13.79 37.95
C CYS A 58 -38.16 -12.94 39.18
N GLU A 59 -37.65 -13.31 40.33
CA GLU A 59 -37.95 -12.61 41.62
C GLU A 59 -37.29 -11.23 41.70
N ILE A 60 -36.17 -11.03 41.00
CA ILE A 60 -35.44 -9.76 40.95
C ILE A 60 -35.66 -9.08 39.61
N TYR A 61 -35.54 -7.72 39.55
CA TYR A 61 -35.58 -7.00 38.28
C TYR A 61 -34.27 -7.21 37.50
N PRO A 62 -34.28 -7.88 36.35
CA PRO A 62 -33.07 -8.24 35.62
C PRO A 62 -32.39 -6.99 35.05
N GLN A 63 -31.22 -6.61 35.54
CA GLN A 63 -30.38 -5.57 34.97
C GLN A 63 -29.43 -6.19 33.89
N THR A 64 -28.77 -7.28 34.24
CA THR A 64 -27.92 -8.04 33.35
C THR A 64 -28.36 -9.50 33.31
N LEU A 65 -28.15 -10.14 32.16
CA LEU A 65 -28.45 -11.56 31.93
C LEU A 65 -27.26 -12.14 31.14
N SER A 66 -26.68 -13.24 31.62
CA SER A 66 -25.58 -13.90 30.94
C SER A 66 -25.65 -15.41 31.06
N HIS A 67 -25.39 -16.13 29.94
CA HIS A 67 -25.16 -17.57 29.96
C HIS A 67 -23.78 -17.88 30.55
N SER A 68 -23.66 -19.00 31.22
CA SER A 68 -22.34 -19.57 31.49
C SER A 68 -21.69 -19.99 30.15
N PRO A 69 -20.36 -19.90 30.01
CA PRO A 69 -19.67 -20.26 28.76
C PRO A 69 -20.00 -21.66 28.23
N ASN A 70 -20.34 -22.62 29.12
CA ASN A 70 -20.77 -23.98 28.76
C ASN A 70 -22.27 -24.11 28.44
N GLY A 71 -23.05 -23.02 28.43
CA GLY A 71 -24.47 -22.97 28.09
C GLY A 71 -25.42 -23.68 29.09
N ARG A 72 -24.91 -24.16 30.23
CA ARG A 72 -25.74 -24.95 31.20
C ARG A 72 -26.55 -24.06 32.15
N PHE A 73 -26.06 -22.88 32.46
CA PHE A 73 -26.65 -21.96 33.42
C PHE A 73 -26.88 -20.58 32.79
N VAL A 74 -27.87 -19.90 33.31
CA VAL A 74 -28.17 -18.50 33.05
C VAL A 74 -28.21 -17.76 34.37
N VAL A 75 -27.46 -16.68 34.48
CA VAL A 75 -27.52 -15.84 35.65
C VAL A 75 -28.33 -14.59 35.31
N VAL A 76 -29.18 -14.22 36.24
CA VAL A 76 -29.88 -12.94 36.28
C VAL A 76 -29.31 -12.15 37.43
N CYS A 77 -28.81 -10.95 37.16
CA CYS A 77 -28.28 -10.04 38.19
C CYS A 77 -28.98 -8.69 38.10
N GLY A 78 -29.42 -8.17 39.24
CA GLY A 78 -30.12 -6.89 39.38
C GLY A 78 -30.57 -6.65 40.80
N ASP A 79 -30.94 -5.41 41.12
CA ASP A 79 -31.41 -4.99 42.45
C ASP A 79 -30.43 -5.29 43.62
N GLY A 80 -29.13 -5.49 43.29
CA GLY A 80 -28.12 -5.86 44.28
C GLY A 80 -28.07 -7.34 44.64
N GLU A 81 -28.80 -8.18 43.88
CA GLU A 81 -28.87 -9.64 44.03
C GLU A 81 -28.59 -10.37 42.71
N TYR A 82 -28.23 -11.63 42.78
CA TYR A 82 -28.12 -12.53 41.64
C TYR A 82 -28.80 -13.87 41.87
N ILE A 83 -29.33 -14.41 40.81
CA ILE A 83 -29.92 -15.78 40.82
C ILE A 83 -29.35 -16.55 39.61
N ILE A 84 -28.82 -17.73 39.89
CA ILE A 84 -28.35 -18.65 38.85
C ILE A 84 -29.42 -19.68 38.58
N TYR A 85 -29.85 -19.74 37.33
CA TYR A 85 -30.85 -20.70 36.87
C TYR A 85 -30.24 -21.77 35.94
N THR A 86 -30.86 -22.92 35.86
CA THR A 86 -30.56 -23.89 34.80
C THR A 86 -31.11 -23.38 33.48
N ALA A 87 -30.30 -23.34 32.40
CA ALA A 87 -30.67 -22.76 31.11
C ALA A 87 -31.85 -23.48 30.41
N ILE A 88 -32.11 -24.77 30.72
CA ILE A 88 -33.16 -25.54 30.08
C ILE A 88 -34.53 -25.33 30.70
N THR A 89 -34.61 -25.24 32.03
CA THR A 89 -35.89 -25.29 32.79
C THR A 89 -36.09 -24.08 33.70
N LEU A 90 -35.20 -23.15 33.71
CA LEU A 90 -35.19 -21.96 34.59
C LEU A 90 -35.39 -22.32 36.09
N ARG A 91 -34.76 -23.42 36.54
CA ARG A 91 -34.79 -23.79 37.96
C ARG A 91 -33.68 -23.08 38.72
N ASN A 92 -34.01 -22.48 39.84
CA ASN A 92 -33.03 -21.85 40.73
C ASN A 92 -31.97 -22.85 41.18
N LYS A 93 -30.72 -22.54 41.04
CA LYS A 93 -29.55 -23.32 41.43
C LYS A 93 -28.79 -22.73 42.60
N SER A 94 -28.61 -21.40 42.57
CA SER A 94 -27.91 -20.63 43.59
C SER A 94 -28.34 -19.16 43.52
N TYR A 95 -28.27 -18.47 44.61
CA TYR A 95 -28.59 -17.03 44.71
C TYR A 95 -27.71 -16.36 45.74
N GLY A 96 -27.68 -15.05 45.76
CA GLY A 96 -26.94 -14.25 46.72
C GLY A 96 -26.91 -12.78 46.37
N ASN A 97 -26.21 -12.00 47.19
CA ASN A 97 -26.05 -10.54 46.97
C ASN A 97 -24.89 -10.28 46.02
N ALA A 98 -25.16 -9.49 44.99
CA ALA A 98 -24.15 -9.00 44.04
C ALA A 98 -24.63 -7.74 43.32
N MET A 99 -23.74 -6.79 43.13
CA MET A 99 -23.95 -5.66 42.21
C MET A 99 -23.59 -6.05 40.78
N GLU A 100 -22.59 -6.92 40.60
CA GLU A 100 -22.14 -7.44 39.33
C GLU A 100 -21.75 -8.91 39.46
N PHE A 101 -21.93 -9.64 38.37
CA PHE A 101 -21.66 -11.07 38.29
C PHE A 101 -20.91 -11.40 37.01
N VAL A 102 -19.83 -12.19 37.09
CA VAL A 102 -19.06 -12.65 35.92
C VAL A 102 -18.66 -14.09 36.03
N TRP A 103 -18.71 -14.81 34.89
CA TRP A 103 -18.23 -16.19 34.78
C TRP A 103 -16.74 -16.24 34.44
N SER A 104 -16.04 -17.26 34.93
CA SER A 104 -14.74 -17.66 34.36
C SER A 104 -14.95 -18.33 32.99
N GLN A 105 -13.93 -18.36 32.16
CA GLN A 105 -14.03 -18.93 30.81
C GLN A 105 -14.34 -20.44 30.81
N ASP A 106 -13.88 -21.16 31.81
CA ASP A 106 -14.15 -22.62 31.98
C ASP A 106 -15.50 -22.94 32.60
N SER A 107 -16.27 -21.96 33.03
CA SER A 107 -17.56 -22.09 33.72
C SER A 107 -17.51 -22.80 35.06
N SER A 108 -16.35 -23.17 35.58
CA SER A 108 -16.21 -23.84 36.88
C SER A 108 -16.27 -22.87 38.05
N GLU A 109 -15.89 -21.64 37.79
CA GLU A 109 -15.82 -20.56 38.77
C GLU A 109 -16.62 -19.33 38.29
N TYR A 110 -17.01 -18.53 39.24
CA TYR A 110 -17.59 -17.20 38.98
C TYR A 110 -17.22 -16.24 40.10
N ALA A 111 -17.25 -14.96 39.78
CA ALA A 111 -17.02 -13.89 40.77
C ALA A 111 -18.24 -12.97 40.84
N VAL A 112 -18.47 -12.46 42.07
CA VAL A 112 -19.49 -11.46 42.32
C VAL A 112 -18.85 -10.26 43.02
N ARG A 113 -19.31 -9.07 42.69
CA ARG A 113 -18.92 -7.85 43.37
C ARG A 113 -20.02 -7.43 44.34
N ASP A 114 -19.64 -7.28 45.60
CA ASP A 114 -20.48 -6.81 46.69
C ASP A 114 -19.81 -5.56 47.28
N GLY A 115 -20.28 -4.39 46.89
CA GLY A 115 -19.59 -3.12 47.17
C GLY A 115 -18.15 -3.09 46.66
N ASN A 116 -17.17 -2.95 47.54
CA ASN A 116 -15.73 -2.95 47.21
C ASN A 116 -15.07 -4.32 47.45
N MET A 117 -15.85 -5.36 47.67
CA MET A 117 -15.38 -6.72 47.91
C MET A 117 -15.67 -7.59 46.68
N VAL A 118 -14.75 -8.49 46.34
CA VAL A 118 -14.93 -9.48 45.30
C VAL A 118 -14.93 -10.85 45.95
N LYS A 119 -16.00 -11.62 45.69
CA LYS A 119 -16.18 -12.98 46.20
C LYS A 119 -16.09 -13.96 45.03
N ILE A 120 -15.27 -14.96 45.16
CA ILE A 120 -15.08 -16.01 44.16
C ILE A 120 -15.75 -17.30 44.64
N PHE A 121 -16.48 -17.90 43.74
CA PHE A 121 -17.19 -19.15 43.95
C PHE A 121 -16.68 -20.24 43.03
N LYS A 122 -16.52 -21.43 43.54
CA LYS A 122 -16.21 -22.65 42.77
C LYS A 122 -17.29 -23.71 43.03
N ASN A 123 -17.91 -24.23 41.98
CA ASN A 123 -19.01 -25.18 42.11
C ASN A 123 -20.13 -24.68 43.04
N PHE A 124 -20.54 -23.43 42.95
CA PHE A 124 -21.58 -22.76 43.73
C PHE A 124 -21.28 -22.64 45.25
N LYS A 125 -20.03 -22.83 45.67
CA LYS A 125 -19.57 -22.63 47.03
C LYS A 125 -18.55 -21.52 47.03
N GLU A 126 -18.66 -20.63 48.03
CA GLU A 126 -17.69 -19.56 48.23
C GLU A 126 -16.30 -20.17 48.46
N LYS A 127 -15.33 -19.77 47.64
CA LYS A 127 -13.93 -20.21 47.69
C LYS A 127 -13.09 -19.23 48.46
N LYS A 128 -13.25 -17.95 48.14
CA LYS A 128 -12.40 -16.88 48.68
C LYS A 128 -13.06 -15.50 48.49
N THR A 129 -12.84 -14.64 49.45
CA THR A 129 -13.27 -13.24 49.38
C THR A 129 -12.05 -12.36 49.57
N PHE A 130 -11.88 -11.35 48.74
CA PHE A 130 -10.78 -10.39 48.87
C PHE A 130 -11.24 -8.97 48.58
N LYS A 131 -10.49 -8.01 49.10
CA LYS A 131 -10.66 -6.62 48.79
C LYS A 131 -9.45 -6.16 47.99
N PRO A 132 -9.61 -5.76 46.73
CA PRO A 132 -8.53 -5.18 45.95
C PRO A 132 -8.00 -3.90 46.60
N GLU A 133 -6.71 -3.64 46.50
CA GLU A 133 -6.05 -2.48 47.09
C GLU A 133 -6.62 -1.15 46.57
N SER A 134 -6.84 -1.07 45.26
CA SER A 134 -7.39 0.10 44.57
C SER A 134 -8.94 0.17 44.61
N GLY A 135 -9.61 -0.74 45.33
CA GLY A 135 -11.07 -0.87 45.34
C GLY A 135 -11.58 -1.64 44.09
N ALA A 136 -12.89 -1.95 44.11
CA ALA A 136 -13.56 -2.61 43.00
C ALA A 136 -14.78 -1.80 42.57
N GLU A 137 -14.69 -1.15 41.40
CA GLU A 137 -15.80 -0.42 40.79
C GLU A 137 -16.53 -1.25 39.74
N GLY A 138 -15.87 -2.28 39.20
CA GLY A 138 -16.42 -3.22 38.21
C GLY A 138 -15.59 -4.49 38.15
N ILE A 139 -16.21 -5.57 37.68
CA ILE A 139 -15.53 -6.85 37.46
C ILE A 139 -15.77 -7.38 36.03
N PHE A 140 -14.79 -8.09 35.48
CA PHE A 140 -14.84 -8.70 34.15
C PHE A 140 -14.37 -10.15 34.24
N GLY A 141 -15.14 -11.03 33.63
CA GLY A 141 -14.80 -12.44 33.55
C GLY A 141 -13.92 -12.78 32.36
N GLY A 142 -13.50 -14.02 32.27
CA GLY A 142 -12.70 -14.55 31.18
C GLY A 142 -11.61 -15.49 31.67
N VAL A 143 -10.48 -15.51 31.00
CA VAL A 143 -9.29 -16.30 31.38
C VAL A 143 -8.74 -15.85 32.72
N LEU A 144 -8.68 -14.57 32.92
CA LEU A 144 -8.31 -13.91 34.19
C LEU A 144 -9.50 -13.13 34.73
N LEU A 145 -9.52 -12.93 36.03
CA LEU A 145 -10.47 -12.03 36.67
C LEU A 145 -9.98 -10.60 36.54
N GLY A 146 -10.67 -9.80 35.75
CA GLY A 146 -10.42 -8.36 35.64
C GLY A 146 -11.18 -7.60 36.73
N VAL A 147 -10.51 -6.69 37.42
CA VAL A 147 -11.11 -5.78 38.40
C VAL A 147 -10.84 -4.36 37.96
N ARG A 148 -11.90 -3.59 37.71
CA ARG A 148 -11.82 -2.17 37.40
C ARG A 148 -11.75 -1.36 38.72
N SER A 149 -10.82 -0.44 38.76
CA SER A 149 -10.72 0.59 39.77
C SER A 149 -10.75 1.97 39.11
N TYR A 150 -10.75 3.03 39.90
CA TYR A 150 -10.64 4.40 39.38
C TYR A 150 -9.30 4.67 38.65
N SER A 151 -8.25 3.90 38.97
CA SER A 151 -6.91 4.05 38.38
C SER A 151 -6.63 3.17 37.20
N GLY A 152 -7.50 2.19 36.91
CA GLY A 152 -7.29 1.27 35.77
C GLY A 152 -7.88 -0.13 35.97
N LEU A 153 -7.39 -1.05 35.18
CA LEU A 153 -7.76 -2.47 35.15
C LEU A 153 -6.65 -3.30 35.78
N THR A 154 -7.03 -4.18 36.69
CA THR A 154 -6.11 -5.15 37.32
C THR A 154 -6.57 -6.56 37.05
N PHE A 155 -5.71 -7.40 36.48
CA PHE A 155 -5.98 -8.80 36.26
C PHE A 155 -5.43 -9.69 37.37
N TYR A 156 -6.27 -10.59 37.87
CA TYR A 156 -5.97 -11.60 38.89
C TYR A 156 -6.18 -13.00 38.34
N ASP A 157 -5.33 -13.93 38.77
CA ASP A 157 -5.54 -15.35 38.50
C ASP A 157 -6.70 -15.92 39.34
N TRP A 158 -7.58 -16.74 38.76
CA TRP A 158 -8.78 -17.26 39.43
C TRP A 158 -8.47 -18.19 40.62
N ASP A 159 -7.41 -18.97 40.52
CA ASP A 159 -7.08 -19.96 41.56
C ASP A 159 -6.29 -19.37 42.73
N THR A 160 -5.22 -18.63 42.41
CA THR A 160 -4.29 -18.09 43.40
C THR A 160 -4.69 -16.73 43.96
N LEU A 161 -5.40 -15.91 43.16
CA LEU A 161 -5.67 -14.50 43.35
C LEU A 161 -4.39 -13.65 43.39
N SER A 162 -3.33 -14.14 42.77
CA SER A 162 -2.14 -13.35 42.58
C SER A 162 -2.38 -12.29 41.50
N LEU A 163 -1.75 -11.15 41.68
CA LEU A 163 -1.71 -10.08 40.67
C LEU A 163 -0.97 -10.60 39.44
N VAL A 164 -1.63 -10.58 38.28
CA VAL A 164 -0.99 -10.90 37.01
C VAL A 164 -0.48 -9.63 36.35
N ARG A 165 -1.34 -8.63 36.16
CA ARG A 165 -0.92 -7.34 35.59
C ARG A 165 -1.90 -6.23 35.95
N ARG A 166 -1.36 -5.05 36.20
CA ARG A 166 -2.11 -3.79 36.31
C ARG A 166 -1.90 -3.00 35.01
N ILE A 167 -2.98 -2.51 34.44
CA ILE A 167 -3.01 -1.70 33.23
C ILE A 167 -3.69 -0.38 33.57
N GLU A 168 -3.04 0.74 33.28
CA GLU A 168 -3.55 2.09 33.58
C GLU A 168 -4.61 2.55 32.57
N ILE A 169 -5.53 1.67 32.20
CA ILE A 169 -6.65 1.93 31.30
C ILE A 169 -7.94 1.62 32.05
N VAL A 170 -8.86 2.59 32.10
CA VAL A 170 -10.17 2.40 32.72
C VAL A 170 -11.12 1.76 31.71
N PRO A 171 -11.41 0.46 31.81
CA PRO A 171 -12.25 -0.23 30.86
C PRO A 171 -13.73 0.04 31.09
N LYS A 172 -14.49 0.10 30.00
CA LYS A 172 -15.95 -0.03 30.00
C LYS A 172 -16.34 -1.52 29.97
N THR A 173 -15.74 -2.25 29.06
CA THR A 173 -15.94 -3.72 28.88
C THR A 173 -14.64 -4.39 28.47
N VAL A 174 -14.53 -5.68 28.78
CA VAL A 174 -13.38 -6.53 28.42
C VAL A 174 -13.89 -7.77 27.74
N TYR A 175 -13.35 -8.10 26.57
CA TYR A 175 -13.73 -9.25 25.76
C TYR A 175 -12.53 -10.16 25.54
N TRP A 176 -12.62 -11.41 25.96
CA TRP A 176 -11.60 -12.43 25.77
C TRP A 176 -11.88 -13.29 24.53
N SER A 177 -10.84 -13.62 23.78
CA SER A 177 -10.93 -14.58 22.68
C SER A 177 -11.19 -15.99 23.21
N GLN A 178 -11.79 -16.84 22.37
CA GLN A 178 -12.07 -18.22 22.73
C GLN A 178 -10.78 -19.03 23.00
N ASN A 179 -9.70 -18.69 22.29
CA ASN A 179 -8.39 -19.35 22.44
C ASN A 179 -7.59 -18.84 23.64
N SER A 180 -8.09 -17.87 24.38
CA SER A 180 -7.41 -17.26 25.54
C SER A 180 -6.16 -16.43 25.22
N ASP A 181 -5.84 -16.21 23.93
CA ASP A 181 -4.61 -15.54 23.50
C ASP A 181 -4.78 -14.03 23.34
N LEU A 182 -6.00 -13.58 23.03
CA LEU A 182 -6.29 -12.19 22.73
C LEU A 182 -7.33 -11.61 23.69
N VAL A 183 -7.17 -10.36 24.04
CA VAL A 183 -8.14 -9.61 24.84
C VAL A 183 -8.35 -8.23 24.24
N CYS A 184 -9.62 -7.83 24.17
CA CYS A 184 -10.00 -6.47 23.80
C CYS A 184 -10.44 -5.71 25.07
N ILE A 185 -9.84 -4.58 25.35
CA ILE A 185 -10.18 -3.67 26.42
C ILE A 185 -10.85 -2.45 25.79
N ALA A 186 -12.16 -2.34 25.90
CA ALA A 186 -12.92 -1.21 25.38
C ALA A 186 -13.09 -0.13 26.46
N THR A 187 -12.78 1.11 26.11
CA THR A 187 -12.95 2.31 26.92
C THR A 187 -14.12 3.17 26.42
N GLU A 188 -14.24 4.38 26.91
CA GLU A 188 -15.25 5.34 26.45
C GLU A 188 -14.91 5.99 25.10
N GLU A 189 -13.61 6.02 24.72
CA GLU A 189 -13.13 6.73 23.52
C GLU A 189 -12.47 5.80 22.51
N SER A 190 -11.81 4.73 22.96
CA SER A 190 -11.01 3.82 22.15
C SER A 190 -11.14 2.37 22.62
N PHE A 191 -10.53 1.46 21.90
CA PHE A 191 -10.32 0.10 22.39
C PHE A 191 -8.90 -0.37 22.07
N TYR A 192 -8.39 -1.25 22.93
CA TYR A 192 -7.04 -1.80 22.90
C TYR A 192 -7.10 -3.30 22.67
N ILE A 193 -6.25 -3.80 21.78
CA ILE A 193 -6.07 -5.23 21.56
C ILE A 193 -4.72 -5.63 22.13
N LEU A 194 -4.76 -6.57 23.08
CA LEU A 194 -3.56 -7.10 23.73
C LEU A 194 -3.49 -8.60 23.53
N ARG A 195 -2.27 -9.11 23.47
CA ARG A 195 -2.00 -10.54 23.49
C ARG A 195 -1.62 -10.96 24.90
N TYR A 196 -2.27 -11.96 25.41
CA TYR A 196 -1.95 -12.58 26.70
C TYR A 196 -0.97 -13.74 26.51
N ASN A 197 0.09 -13.76 27.29
CA ASN A 197 1.08 -14.82 27.31
C ASN A 197 0.99 -15.67 28.59
N PRO A 198 0.26 -16.79 28.57
CA PRO A 198 0.08 -17.64 29.75
C PRO A 198 1.39 -18.31 30.19
N GLN A 199 2.37 -18.47 29.29
CA GLN A 199 3.67 -19.08 29.63
C GLN A 199 4.53 -18.12 30.48
N ALA A 200 4.55 -16.85 30.11
CA ALA A 200 5.23 -15.82 30.89
C ALA A 200 4.60 -15.68 32.29
N ALA A 201 3.26 -15.70 32.37
CA ALA A 201 2.53 -15.67 33.64
C ALA A 201 2.85 -16.88 34.51
N ALA A 202 2.90 -18.09 33.96
CA ALA A 202 3.26 -19.31 34.67
C ALA A 202 4.73 -19.35 35.12
N ALA A 203 5.66 -18.84 34.30
CA ALA A 203 7.08 -18.75 34.64
C ALA A 203 7.33 -17.79 35.80
N ALA A 204 6.62 -16.65 35.82
CA ALA A 204 6.73 -15.67 36.90
C ALA A 204 6.08 -16.12 38.23
N ALA A 205 5.08 -17.01 38.17
CA ALA A 205 4.49 -17.58 39.39
C ALA A 205 5.51 -18.35 40.26
N GLY A 206 6.60 -18.85 39.66
CA GLY A 206 7.70 -19.53 40.34
C GLY A 206 8.86 -18.62 40.77
N ASN A 207 8.94 -17.39 40.26
CA ASN A 207 10.08 -16.49 40.46
C ASN A 207 9.62 -15.08 40.83
N LYS A 208 9.76 -14.70 42.08
CA LYS A 208 9.33 -13.38 42.59
C LYS A 208 10.11 -12.19 41.98
N ASP A 209 11.27 -12.44 41.43
CA ASP A 209 12.11 -11.38 40.84
C ASP A 209 11.57 -10.89 39.48
N LEU A 210 10.63 -11.64 38.88
CA LEU A 210 9.95 -11.30 37.63
C LEU A 210 8.61 -10.55 37.84
N VAL A 211 8.22 -10.30 39.09
CA VAL A 211 6.96 -9.64 39.44
C VAL A 211 7.29 -8.24 39.96
N SER A 212 6.90 -7.22 39.19
CA SER A 212 6.97 -5.80 39.59
C SER A 212 5.79 -5.40 40.49
N GLU A 213 5.72 -4.14 40.94
CA GLU A 213 4.55 -3.59 41.65
C GLU A 213 3.28 -3.63 40.77
N ASP A 214 3.44 -3.55 39.43
CA ASP A 214 2.33 -3.63 38.47
C ASP A 214 2.10 -5.04 37.93
N GLY A 215 2.77 -6.04 38.49
CA GLY A 215 2.65 -7.45 38.11
C GLY A 215 3.72 -7.92 37.13
N ILE A 216 3.36 -8.85 36.26
CA ILE A 216 4.26 -9.52 35.31
C ILE A 216 4.25 -8.72 34.02
N GLU A 217 5.38 -8.12 33.66
CA GLU A 217 5.51 -7.25 32.50
C GLU A 217 5.25 -7.98 31.18
N ASP A 218 5.85 -9.17 31.04
CA ASP A 218 5.76 -10.01 29.84
C ASP A 218 4.41 -10.77 29.70
N ALA A 219 3.45 -10.56 30.64
CA ALA A 219 2.17 -11.25 30.59
C ALA A 219 1.25 -10.71 29.48
N PHE A 220 1.42 -9.45 29.08
CA PHE A 220 0.59 -8.82 28.06
C PHE A 220 1.44 -7.98 27.11
N ASP A 221 1.26 -8.25 25.80
CA ASP A 221 1.81 -7.46 24.72
C ASP A 221 0.70 -6.59 24.10
N ALA A 222 0.90 -5.28 24.02
CA ALA A 222 -0.01 -4.39 23.30
C ALA A 222 0.19 -4.59 21.78
N ILE A 223 -0.90 -4.93 21.07
CA ILE A 223 -0.88 -5.12 19.63
C ILE A 223 -1.29 -3.84 18.92
N ASP A 224 -2.44 -3.26 19.34
CA ASP A 224 -3.02 -2.12 18.63
C ASP A 224 -3.91 -1.27 19.56
N GLU A 225 -4.03 0.03 19.22
CA GLU A 225 -4.95 0.97 19.81
C GLU A 225 -5.83 1.58 18.73
N ILE A 226 -7.14 1.42 18.85
CA ILE A 226 -8.09 1.86 17.83
C ILE A 226 -9.00 2.95 18.41
N PRO A 227 -9.04 4.16 17.83
CA PRO A 227 -9.86 5.28 18.31
C PRO A 227 -11.32 5.12 17.87
N GLU A 228 -11.97 4.01 18.22
CA GLU A 228 -13.40 3.76 18.01
C GLU A 228 -14.07 3.30 19.29
N ILE A 229 -15.31 3.73 19.49
CA ILE A 229 -16.11 3.37 20.67
C ILE A 229 -16.84 2.06 20.39
N VAL A 230 -16.53 1.03 21.17
CA VAL A 230 -17.22 -0.25 21.13
C VAL A 230 -18.47 -0.22 22.01
N LYS A 231 -19.63 -0.61 21.45
CA LYS A 231 -20.86 -0.84 22.22
C LYS A 231 -20.93 -2.27 22.70
N THR A 232 -20.85 -3.21 21.78
CA THR A 232 -20.81 -4.64 22.07
C THR A 232 -19.82 -5.32 21.13
N GLY A 233 -19.17 -6.37 21.60
CA GLY A 233 -18.16 -7.09 20.83
C GLY A 233 -18.16 -8.59 21.12
N ILE A 234 -17.67 -9.36 20.19
CA ILE A 234 -17.47 -10.80 20.28
C ILE A 234 -16.24 -11.23 19.50
N TRP A 235 -15.51 -12.20 20.00
CA TRP A 235 -14.43 -12.83 19.28
C TRP A 235 -14.91 -14.06 18.49
N ILE A 236 -14.47 -14.16 17.24
CA ILE A 236 -14.63 -15.35 16.40
C ILE A 236 -13.23 -15.75 15.93
N GLY A 237 -12.66 -16.78 16.56
CA GLY A 237 -11.23 -17.06 16.42
C GLY A 237 -10.38 -15.87 16.86
N ASP A 238 -9.52 -15.37 15.99
CA ASP A 238 -8.66 -14.20 16.23
C ASP A 238 -9.24 -12.90 15.63
N CYS A 239 -10.47 -12.94 15.17
CA CYS A 239 -11.20 -11.81 14.65
C CYS A 239 -12.12 -11.22 15.71
N PHE A 240 -12.00 -9.91 15.99
CA PHE A 240 -12.89 -9.20 16.91
C PHE A 240 -13.98 -8.49 16.13
N ILE A 241 -15.23 -8.91 16.31
CA ILE A 241 -16.41 -8.30 15.68
C ILE A 241 -17.10 -7.41 16.70
N TYR A 242 -17.43 -6.19 16.32
CA TYR A 242 -18.02 -5.22 17.24
C TYR A 242 -19.03 -4.29 16.56
N THR A 243 -19.93 -3.73 17.36
CA THR A 243 -20.78 -2.62 16.97
C THR A 243 -20.21 -1.34 17.55
N ASN A 244 -20.11 -0.28 16.73
CA ASN A 244 -19.55 0.99 17.14
C ASN A 244 -20.62 2.05 17.47
N SER A 245 -20.20 3.23 17.89
CA SER A 245 -21.08 4.37 18.19
C SER A 245 -21.85 4.90 16.98
N LEU A 246 -21.34 4.68 15.76
CA LEU A 246 -21.95 5.07 14.48
C LEU A 246 -22.95 4.05 13.94
N ASN A 247 -23.34 3.05 14.74
CA ASN A 247 -24.23 1.95 14.35
C ASN A 247 -23.68 1.16 13.14
N ARG A 248 -22.38 0.87 13.13
CA ARG A 248 -21.75 -0.01 12.14
C ARG A 248 -21.37 -1.32 12.81
N ILE A 249 -21.47 -2.40 12.07
CA ILE A 249 -20.86 -3.67 12.42
C ILE A 249 -19.51 -3.71 11.74
N ASN A 250 -18.46 -3.70 12.52
CA ASN A 250 -17.08 -3.81 12.05
C ASN A 250 -16.46 -5.10 12.53
N TYR A 251 -15.43 -5.57 11.83
CA TYR A 251 -14.51 -6.54 12.39
C TYR A 251 -13.07 -6.02 12.32
N TYR A 252 -12.29 -6.42 13.30
CA TYR A 252 -10.87 -6.15 13.40
C TYR A 252 -10.08 -7.46 13.29
N VAL A 253 -9.08 -7.48 12.42
CA VAL A 253 -8.11 -8.58 12.32
C VAL A 253 -6.77 -8.03 11.82
N GLY A 254 -5.69 -8.26 12.58
CA GLY A 254 -4.33 -7.90 12.18
C GLY A 254 -4.12 -6.43 11.83
N GLY A 255 -4.71 -5.49 12.58
CA GLY A 255 -4.59 -4.05 12.31
C GLY A 255 -5.52 -3.52 11.22
N GLU A 256 -6.37 -4.37 10.63
CA GLU A 256 -7.36 -3.95 9.64
C GLU A 256 -8.76 -3.92 10.23
N ILE A 257 -9.47 -2.81 10.00
CA ILE A 257 -10.87 -2.64 10.36
C ILE A 257 -11.71 -2.65 9.11
N VAL A 258 -12.71 -3.51 9.12
CA VAL A 258 -13.59 -3.70 7.99
C VAL A 258 -15.04 -3.59 8.41
N THR A 259 -15.81 -2.78 7.72
CA THR A 259 -17.26 -2.67 7.94
C THR A 259 -18.00 -3.79 7.21
N ILE A 260 -18.76 -4.58 7.98
CA ILE A 260 -19.65 -5.63 7.45
C ILE A 260 -20.94 -5.00 6.95
N SER A 261 -21.58 -4.17 7.81
CA SER A 261 -22.86 -3.53 7.47
C SER A 261 -23.10 -2.26 8.30
N HIS A 262 -24.01 -1.43 7.79
CA HIS A 262 -24.54 -0.28 8.50
C HIS A 262 -25.91 -0.64 9.09
N LEU A 263 -26.10 -0.29 10.36
CA LEU A 263 -27.33 -0.56 11.08
C LEU A 263 -28.21 0.70 11.11
N ASP A 264 -29.50 0.55 10.82
CA ASP A 264 -30.46 1.66 10.86
C ASP A 264 -30.72 2.18 12.29
N ARG A 265 -30.43 1.36 13.29
CA ARG A 265 -30.66 1.65 14.71
C ARG A 265 -29.58 1.01 15.58
N VAL A 266 -29.58 1.38 16.85
CA VAL A 266 -28.65 0.79 17.83
C VAL A 266 -28.99 -0.67 18.05
N MET A 267 -28.05 -1.54 17.76
CA MET A 267 -28.17 -2.99 17.96
C MET A 267 -26.99 -3.52 18.77
N TYR A 268 -27.23 -4.60 19.49
CA TYR A 268 -26.29 -5.24 20.39
C TYR A 268 -25.96 -6.63 19.87
N LEU A 269 -24.70 -6.98 19.80
CA LEU A 269 -24.22 -8.30 19.41
C LEU A 269 -24.62 -9.33 20.46
N LEU A 270 -25.24 -10.42 20.03
CA LEU A 270 -25.66 -11.51 20.89
C LEU A 270 -24.72 -12.70 20.78
N GLY A 271 -24.35 -13.08 19.56
CA GLY A 271 -23.49 -14.21 19.33
C GLY A 271 -23.39 -14.59 17.86
N TYR A 272 -22.56 -15.58 17.60
CA TYR A 272 -22.33 -16.15 16.27
C TYR A 272 -22.66 -17.65 16.29
N VAL A 273 -23.40 -18.10 15.29
CA VAL A 273 -23.74 -19.53 15.10
C VAL A 273 -22.89 -20.08 13.96
N SER A 274 -21.90 -20.90 14.28
CA SER A 274 -20.93 -21.41 13.32
C SER A 274 -21.55 -22.32 12.23
N ASN A 275 -22.61 -23.07 12.53
CA ASN A 275 -23.25 -23.93 11.55
C ASN A 275 -24.01 -23.18 10.45
N GLU A 276 -24.41 -21.97 10.73
CA GLU A 276 -25.19 -21.12 9.81
C GLU A 276 -24.34 -19.98 9.24
N ASN A 277 -23.12 -19.80 9.72
CA ASN A 277 -22.21 -18.70 9.39
C ASN A 277 -22.86 -17.32 9.62
N ARG A 278 -23.75 -17.23 10.60
CA ARG A 278 -24.53 -16.01 10.85
C ARG A 278 -24.25 -15.40 12.22
N LEU A 279 -24.15 -14.08 12.21
CA LEU A 279 -24.05 -13.22 13.37
C LEU A 279 -25.45 -12.74 13.75
N TYR A 280 -25.80 -12.78 15.03
CA TYR A 280 -27.10 -12.36 15.53
C TYR A 280 -26.98 -11.12 16.41
N LEU A 281 -27.86 -10.16 16.18
CA LEU A 281 -27.96 -8.92 16.93
C LEU A 281 -29.38 -8.70 17.44
N GLY A 282 -29.50 -8.08 18.59
CA GLY A 282 -30.78 -7.70 19.18
C GLY A 282 -30.87 -6.20 19.45
N ASP A 283 -32.07 -5.66 19.40
CA ASP A 283 -32.35 -4.30 19.80
C ASP A 283 -33.04 -4.24 21.18
N LYS A 284 -33.32 -3.01 21.66
CA LYS A 284 -34.03 -2.81 22.94
C LYS A 284 -35.49 -3.27 22.92
N GLU A 285 -36.06 -3.44 21.73
CA GLU A 285 -37.44 -3.89 21.50
C GLU A 285 -37.54 -5.42 21.30
N MET A 286 -36.42 -6.15 21.55
CA MET A 286 -36.32 -7.61 21.39
C MET A 286 -36.50 -8.06 19.94
N SER A 287 -36.22 -7.20 18.97
CA SER A 287 -36.13 -7.58 17.55
C SER A 287 -34.74 -8.12 17.28
N ILE A 288 -34.68 -9.34 16.77
CA ILE A 288 -33.43 -9.99 16.38
C ILE A 288 -33.24 -9.88 14.87
N VAL A 289 -32.05 -9.51 14.44
CA VAL A 289 -31.60 -9.53 13.04
C VAL A 289 -30.36 -10.38 12.90
N SER A 290 -30.07 -10.85 11.69
CA SER A 290 -28.86 -11.62 11.40
C SER A 290 -28.12 -11.10 10.19
N PHE A 291 -26.80 -11.35 10.16
CA PHE A 291 -25.92 -11.05 9.04
C PHE A 291 -25.04 -12.26 8.75
N GLU A 292 -24.85 -12.55 7.48
CA GLU A 292 -23.95 -13.62 7.05
C GLU A 292 -22.49 -13.11 7.05
N LEU A 293 -21.58 -13.96 7.50
CA LEU A 293 -20.14 -13.66 7.52
C LEU A 293 -19.42 -14.44 6.43
N SER A 294 -18.60 -13.76 5.66
CA SER A 294 -17.65 -14.38 4.71
C SER A 294 -16.51 -15.06 5.47
N LEU A 295 -16.75 -16.24 5.99
CA LEU A 295 -15.76 -16.96 6.79
C LEU A 295 -14.44 -17.21 6.05
N SER A 296 -14.49 -17.52 4.76
CA SER A 296 -13.30 -17.79 3.97
C SER A 296 -12.27 -16.65 4.00
N VAL A 297 -12.74 -15.40 4.00
CA VAL A 297 -11.85 -14.23 4.12
C VAL A 297 -11.26 -14.15 5.53
N LEU A 298 -12.09 -14.36 6.56
CA LEU A 298 -11.65 -14.30 7.96
C LEU A 298 -10.67 -15.43 8.28
N GLU A 299 -10.94 -16.65 7.80
CA GLU A 299 -10.03 -17.80 7.94
C GLU A 299 -8.70 -17.53 7.26
N TYR A 300 -8.73 -16.98 6.05
CA TYR A 300 -7.52 -16.60 5.33
C TYR A 300 -6.71 -15.57 6.10
N GLN A 301 -7.33 -14.46 6.53
CA GLN A 301 -6.67 -13.39 7.28
C GLN A 301 -6.11 -13.91 8.61
N THR A 302 -6.87 -14.74 9.32
CA THR A 302 -6.43 -15.36 10.57
C THR A 302 -5.25 -16.31 10.36
N ALA A 303 -5.28 -17.15 9.31
CA ALA A 303 -4.19 -18.04 8.95
C ALA A 303 -2.90 -17.25 8.63
N VAL A 304 -3.01 -16.16 7.87
CA VAL A 304 -1.89 -15.26 7.57
C VAL A 304 -1.30 -14.64 8.85
N MET A 305 -2.16 -14.19 9.79
CA MET A 305 -1.71 -13.63 11.06
C MET A 305 -0.95 -14.64 11.92
N ARG A 306 -1.34 -15.90 11.85
CA ARG A 306 -0.65 -17.02 12.50
C ARG A 306 0.59 -17.49 11.73
N LYS A 307 0.86 -16.92 10.55
CA LYS A 307 1.92 -17.33 9.61
C LYS A 307 1.75 -18.76 9.07
N ASP A 308 0.53 -19.27 9.09
CA ASP A 308 0.14 -20.56 8.50
C ASP A 308 -0.29 -20.35 7.05
N PHE A 309 0.70 -20.26 6.17
CA PHE A 309 0.47 -20.04 4.74
C PHE A 309 -0.07 -21.28 4.04
N GLU A 310 0.15 -22.48 4.59
CA GLU A 310 -0.39 -23.72 4.01
C GLU A 310 -1.93 -23.74 4.11
N THR A 311 -2.46 -23.42 5.28
CA THR A 311 -3.91 -23.26 5.47
C THR A 311 -4.47 -22.09 4.65
N ALA A 312 -3.76 -20.97 4.60
CA ALA A 312 -4.14 -19.81 3.79
C ALA A 312 -4.28 -20.17 2.31
N ASP A 313 -3.33 -20.89 1.74
CA ASP A 313 -3.35 -21.30 0.33
C ASP A 313 -4.50 -22.30 0.03
N GLN A 314 -4.88 -23.14 0.99
CA GLN A 314 -6.02 -24.05 0.85
C GLN A 314 -7.36 -23.30 0.86
N VAL A 315 -7.46 -22.23 1.65
CA VAL A 315 -8.67 -21.40 1.76
C VAL A 315 -8.81 -20.42 0.60
N LEU A 316 -7.70 -19.96 0.00
CA LEU A 316 -7.69 -18.96 -1.06
C LEU A 316 -8.65 -19.24 -2.24
N PRO A 317 -8.79 -20.48 -2.74
CA PRO A 317 -9.74 -20.79 -3.83
C PRO A 317 -11.20 -20.55 -3.46
N THR A 318 -11.56 -20.67 -2.18
CA THR A 318 -12.93 -20.49 -1.68
C THR A 318 -13.33 -19.01 -1.58
N ILE A 319 -12.36 -18.09 -1.62
CA ILE A 319 -12.61 -16.65 -1.54
C ILE A 319 -13.20 -16.14 -2.85
N PRO A 320 -14.35 -15.42 -2.82
CA PRO A 320 -14.93 -14.79 -3.99
C PRO A 320 -13.94 -13.85 -4.69
N LYS A 321 -13.97 -13.85 -6.02
CA LYS A 321 -13.02 -13.02 -6.82
C LYS A 321 -13.09 -11.52 -6.46
N GLU A 322 -14.26 -11.03 -6.14
CA GLU A 322 -14.52 -9.64 -5.77
C GLU A 322 -13.79 -9.23 -4.47
N GLN A 323 -13.56 -10.18 -3.57
CA GLN A 323 -12.90 -9.93 -2.29
C GLN A 323 -11.38 -10.16 -2.33
N ARG A 324 -10.85 -10.74 -3.41
CA ARG A 324 -9.41 -11.04 -3.52
C ARG A 324 -8.51 -9.81 -3.54
N THR A 325 -8.93 -8.73 -4.18
CA THR A 325 -8.18 -7.46 -4.16
C THR A 325 -8.06 -6.91 -2.74
N ARG A 326 -9.14 -7.03 -1.94
CA ARG A 326 -9.12 -6.62 -0.54
C ARG A 326 -8.17 -7.47 0.31
N VAL A 327 -8.18 -8.79 0.08
CA VAL A 327 -7.22 -9.70 0.73
C VAL A 327 -5.78 -9.37 0.32
N ALA A 328 -5.55 -8.97 -0.92
CA ALA A 328 -4.23 -8.56 -1.38
C ALA A 328 -3.76 -7.26 -0.69
N HIS A 329 -4.63 -6.28 -0.50
CA HIS A 329 -4.30 -5.08 0.28
C HIS A 329 -3.97 -5.40 1.75
N PHE A 330 -4.71 -6.34 2.35
CA PHE A 330 -4.39 -6.83 3.69
C PHE A 330 -2.98 -7.45 3.74
N LEU A 331 -2.64 -8.33 2.79
CA LEU A 331 -1.31 -8.93 2.69
C LEU A 331 -0.21 -7.89 2.51
N GLU A 332 -0.45 -6.86 1.71
CA GLU A 332 0.49 -5.75 1.51
C GLU A 332 0.77 -5.00 2.82
N LYS A 333 -0.28 -4.67 3.59
CA LYS A 333 -0.16 -4.03 4.91
C LYS A 333 0.63 -4.90 5.89
N GLN A 334 0.43 -6.22 5.84
CA GLN A 334 1.20 -7.17 6.66
C GLN A 334 2.63 -7.40 6.17
N GLY A 335 3.02 -6.77 5.05
CA GLY A 335 4.36 -6.88 4.47
C GLY A 335 4.57 -8.09 3.55
N TYR A 336 3.55 -8.91 3.31
CA TYR A 336 3.59 -10.10 2.45
C TYR A 336 3.34 -9.76 0.97
N ARG A 337 4.16 -8.86 0.40
CA ARG A 337 3.96 -8.33 -0.96
C ARG A 337 4.00 -9.39 -2.06
N GLN A 338 4.80 -10.45 -1.89
CA GLN A 338 4.87 -11.54 -2.87
C GLN A 338 3.56 -12.31 -2.94
N GLN A 339 2.97 -12.63 -1.80
CA GLN A 339 1.67 -13.28 -1.72
C GLN A 339 0.57 -12.36 -2.24
N ALA A 340 0.61 -11.07 -1.90
CA ALA A 340 -0.33 -10.07 -2.41
C ALA A 340 -0.33 -10.01 -3.94
N LEU A 341 0.85 -10.08 -4.58
CA LEU A 341 1.01 -10.09 -6.03
C LEU A 341 0.31 -11.29 -6.70
N VAL A 342 0.31 -12.45 -6.04
CA VAL A 342 -0.34 -13.67 -6.54
C VAL A 342 -1.85 -13.61 -6.39
N VAL A 343 -2.32 -13.03 -5.28
CA VAL A 343 -3.75 -13.02 -4.91
C VAL A 343 -4.55 -11.96 -5.65
N THR A 344 -3.95 -10.79 -5.90
CA THR A 344 -4.65 -9.65 -6.51
C THR A 344 -5.07 -9.94 -7.96
N LEU A 345 -6.29 -9.51 -8.31
CA LEU A 345 -6.84 -9.57 -9.68
C LEU A 345 -6.84 -8.20 -10.36
N ASP A 346 -6.58 -7.14 -9.60
CA ASP A 346 -6.52 -5.79 -10.11
C ASP A 346 -5.14 -5.53 -10.75
N ASN A 347 -5.14 -5.20 -12.03
CA ASN A 347 -3.92 -4.96 -12.80
C ASN A 347 -3.14 -3.74 -12.30
N GLU A 348 -3.82 -2.69 -11.83
CA GLU A 348 -3.14 -1.51 -11.28
C GLU A 348 -2.41 -1.84 -9.99
N HIS A 349 -3.11 -2.45 -9.05
CA HIS A 349 -2.52 -2.89 -7.78
C HIS A 349 -1.40 -3.93 -7.99
N LYS A 350 -1.59 -4.84 -8.96
CA LYS A 350 -0.58 -5.84 -9.34
C LYS A 350 0.68 -5.20 -9.90
N PHE A 351 0.52 -4.17 -10.73
CA PHE A 351 1.63 -3.40 -11.26
C PHE A 351 2.42 -2.69 -10.14
N ASP A 352 1.73 -2.02 -9.23
CA ASP A 352 2.36 -1.29 -8.14
C ASP A 352 3.10 -2.22 -7.16
N LEU A 353 2.55 -3.40 -6.86
CA LEU A 353 3.23 -4.45 -6.08
C LEU A 353 4.46 -5.01 -6.81
N ALA A 354 4.35 -5.29 -8.11
CA ALA A 354 5.47 -5.76 -8.93
C ALA A 354 6.59 -4.72 -9.01
N LEU A 355 6.23 -3.43 -9.07
CA LEU A 355 7.16 -2.30 -9.03
C LEU A 355 7.92 -2.23 -7.71
N GLN A 356 7.22 -2.36 -6.58
CA GLN A 356 7.83 -2.39 -5.24
C GLN A 356 8.76 -3.59 -5.05
N LEU A 357 8.42 -4.74 -5.63
CA LEU A 357 9.24 -5.96 -5.61
C LEU A 357 10.40 -5.94 -6.62
N GLY A 358 10.44 -4.96 -7.53
CA GLY A 358 11.45 -4.88 -8.58
C GLY A 358 11.32 -5.95 -9.67
N ASN A 359 10.14 -6.54 -9.84
CA ASN A 359 9.90 -7.56 -10.87
C ASN A 359 9.58 -6.91 -12.21
N LEU A 360 10.65 -6.58 -12.94
CA LEU A 360 10.55 -5.83 -14.21
C LEU A 360 9.75 -6.57 -15.29
N GLN A 361 9.77 -7.91 -15.29
CA GLN A 361 9.05 -8.69 -16.30
C GLN A 361 7.54 -8.57 -16.15
N ILE A 362 7.03 -8.76 -14.92
CA ILE A 362 5.59 -8.64 -14.65
C ILE A 362 5.12 -7.20 -14.89
N CYS A 363 5.94 -6.20 -14.48
CA CYS A 363 5.62 -4.79 -14.75
C CYS A 363 5.54 -4.50 -16.25
N TYR A 364 6.45 -5.07 -17.06
CA TYR A 364 6.45 -4.90 -18.50
C TYR A 364 5.20 -5.50 -19.13
N ASP A 365 4.87 -6.76 -18.79
CA ASP A 365 3.71 -7.45 -19.33
C ASP A 365 2.40 -6.69 -19.02
N LEU A 366 2.28 -6.20 -17.78
CA LEU A 366 1.13 -5.38 -17.36
C LEU A 366 1.11 -3.99 -18.02
N ALA A 367 2.26 -3.35 -18.20
CA ALA A 367 2.35 -2.07 -18.88
C ALA A 367 1.94 -2.18 -20.36
N VAL A 368 2.26 -3.32 -21.01
CA VAL A 368 1.79 -3.63 -22.39
C VAL A 368 0.26 -3.81 -22.43
N GLU A 369 -0.32 -4.45 -21.40
CA GLU A 369 -1.76 -4.68 -21.33
C GLU A 369 -2.55 -3.39 -21.06
N MET A 370 -2.02 -2.53 -20.19
CA MET A 370 -2.69 -1.28 -19.78
C MET A 370 -2.48 -0.11 -20.75
N GLU A 371 -1.42 -0.12 -21.56
CA GLU A 371 -1.03 0.94 -22.51
C GLU A 371 -1.05 2.36 -21.92
N ASN A 372 -0.68 2.51 -20.62
CA ASN A 372 -0.70 3.77 -19.91
C ASN A 372 0.70 4.42 -19.89
N GLU A 373 0.80 5.67 -20.39
CA GLU A 373 2.04 6.44 -20.44
C GLU A 373 2.71 6.56 -19.05
N GLN A 374 1.92 6.82 -18.01
CA GLN A 374 2.45 6.98 -16.65
C GLN A 374 3.08 5.68 -16.11
N LYS A 375 2.48 4.53 -16.43
CA LYS A 375 3.01 3.22 -16.01
C LYS A 375 4.32 2.90 -16.72
N TRP A 376 4.46 3.29 -18.00
CA TRP A 376 5.73 3.20 -18.72
C TRP A 376 6.81 4.07 -18.09
N LEU A 377 6.49 5.29 -17.66
CA LEU A 377 7.43 6.17 -16.96
C LEU A 377 7.87 5.58 -15.62
N GLN A 378 6.94 5.08 -14.80
CA GLN A 378 7.25 4.42 -13.54
C GLN A 378 8.16 3.20 -13.73
N LEU A 379 7.86 2.36 -14.74
CA LEU A 379 8.69 1.21 -15.08
C LEU A 379 10.09 1.64 -15.51
N SER A 380 10.21 2.73 -16.29
CA SER A 380 11.51 3.27 -16.71
C SER A 380 12.39 3.70 -15.55
N GLU A 381 11.81 4.27 -14.49
CA GLU A 381 12.55 4.65 -13.27
C GLU A 381 13.14 3.43 -12.55
N VAL A 382 12.32 2.38 -12.37
CA VAL A 382 12.78 1.15 -11.70
C VAL A 382 13.80 0.41 -12.56
N ALA A 383 13.59 0.35 -13.88
CA ALA A 383 14.53 -0.23 -14.83
C ALA A 383 15.87 0.54 -14.85
N THR A 384 15.84 1.88 -14.69
CA THR A 384 17.03 2.72 -14.57
C THR A 384 17.82 2.37 -13.30
N LYS A 385 17.12 2.24 -12.17
CA LYS A 385 17.74 1.83 -10.89
C LYS A 385 18.35 0.43 -10.98
N ALA A 386 17.73 -0.47 -11.75
CA ALA A 386 18.22 -1.82 -12.02
C ALA A 386 19.34 -1.88 -13.06
N GLY A 387 19.65 -0.77 -13.75
CA GLY A 387 20.69 -0.70 -14.78
C GLY A 387 20.31 -1.34 -16.13
N ASN A 388 19.03 -1.62 -16.37
CA ASN A 388 18.56 -2.21 -17.63
C ASN A 388 18.21 -1.12 -18.65
N LEU A 389 19.26 -0.57 -19.31
CA LEU A 389 19.11 0.57 -20.22
C LEU A 389 18.29 0.25 -21.48
N ASN A 390 18.29 -0.99 -21.94
CA ASN A 390 17.48 -1.40 -23.11
C ASN A 390 15.99 -1.31 -22.80
N LEU A 391 15.60 -1.78 -21.60
CA LEU A 391 14.20 -1.67 -21.15
C LEU A 391 13.82 -0.21 -20.92
N VAL A 392 14.73 0.61 -20.37
CA VAL A 392 14.52 2.05 -20.21
C VAL A 392 14.23 2.73 -21.52
N GLN A 393 15.03 2.44 -22.55
CA GLN A 393 14.84 2.99 -23.89
C GLN A 393 13.47 2.62 -24.47
N GLU A 394 13.06 1.36 -24.33
CA GLU A 394 11.74 0.90 -24.82
C GLU A 394 10.59 1.58 -24.05
N CYS A 395 10.67 1.63 -22.73
CA CYS A 395 9.65 2.27 -21.89
C CYS A 395 9.50 3.77 -22.23
N LEU A 396 10.61 4.49 -22.33
CA LEU A 396 10.60 5.94 -22.64
C LEU A 396 10.12 6.20 -24.07
N THR A 397 10.38 5.27 -25.02
CA THR A 397 9.89 5.40 -26.39
C THR A 397 8.37 5.23 -26.43
N ARG A 398 7.83 4.26 -25.70
CA ARG A 398 6.38 4.03 -25.60
C ARG A 398 5.66 5.15 -24.84
N ALA A 399 6.31 5.71 -23.82
CA ALA A 399 5.83 6.86 -23.09
C ALA A 399 6.01 8.20 -23.84
N GLN A 400 6.61 8.19 -25.02
CA GLN A 400 6.94 9.40 -25.81
C GLN A 400 7.69 10.47 -25.01
N SER A 401 8.48 10.06 -24.02
CA SER A 401 9.27 10.95 -23.18
C SER A 401 10.60 11.28 -23.86
N PHE A 402 10.55 12.06 -24.93
CA PHE A 402 11.73 12.36 -25.75
C PHE A 402 12.81 13.13 -25.01
N GLY A 403 12.44 13.95 -23.98
CA GLY A 403 13.40 14.65 -23.14
C GLY A 403 14.33 13.70 -22.39
N SER A 404 13.76 12.65 -21.78
CA SER A 404 14.52 11.60 -21.09
C SER A 404 15.33 10.73 -22.08
N LEU A 405 14.78 10.48 -23.27
CA LEU A 405 15.48 9.76 -24.33
C LEU A 405 16.71 10.51 -24.84
N ILE A 406 16.68 11.84 -24.94
CA ILE A 406 17.87 12.66 -25.31
C ILE A 406 18.98 12.46 -24.29
N LEU A 407 18.63 12.48 -22.98
CA LEU A 407 19.62 12.23 -21.91
C LEU A 407 20.24 10.84 -22.04
N LEU A 408 19.41 9.83 -22.28
CA LEU A 408 19.87 8.45 -22.50
C LEU A 408 20.76 8.34 -23.72
N ALA A 409 20.33 8.87 -24.86
CA ALA A 409 21.07 8.85 -26.12
C ALA A 409 22.40 9.61 -26.02
N SER A 410 22.43 10.76 -25.32
CA SER A 410 23.66 11.51 -25.12
C SER A 410 24.62 10.81 -24.15
N ALA A 411 24.11 10.18 -23.07
CA ALA A 411 24.92 9.44 -22.11
C ALA A 411 25.52 8.15 -22.73
N SER A 412 24.75 7.44 -23.59
CA SER A 412 25.21 6.25 -24.31
C SER A 412 26.00 6.56 -25.59
N SER A 413 26.04 7.82 -26.00
CA SER A 413 26.62 8.27 -27.28
C SER A 413 25.99 7.57 -28.50
N ASP A 414 24.72 7.22 -28.41
CA ASP A 414 23.98 6.52 -29.49
C ASP A 414 23.46 7.55 -30.51
N LYS A 415 24.17 7.64 -31.64
CA LYS A 415 23.82 8.50 -32.77
C LYS A 415 22.52 8.08 -33.45
N GLN A 416 22.26 6.76 -33.54
CA GLN A 416 21.06 6.24 -34.19
C GLN A 416 19.81 6.57 -33.37
N LEU A 417 19.84 6.30 -32.06
CA LEU A 417 18.77 6.67 -31.15
C LEU A 417 18.48 8.17 -31.22
N MET A 418 19.52 9.02 -31.19
CA MET A 418 19.36 10.48 -31.29
C MET A 418 18.70 10.91 -32.61
N SER A 419 19.04 10.25 -33.73
CA SER A 419 18.41 10.53 -35.03
C SER A 419 16.93 10.11 -35.04
N THR A 420 16.61 8.95 -34.46
CA THR A 420 15.22 8.48 -34.33
C THR A 420 14.39 9.43 -33.44
N ILE A 421 14.97 9.93 -32.35
CA ILE A 421 14.31 10.92 -31.48
C ILE A 421 14.01 12.20 -32.25
N ALA A 422 14.97 12.69 -33.05
CA ALA A 422 14.78 13.88 -33.87
C ALA A 422 13.62 13.75 -34.86
N GLU A 423 13.48 12.60 -35.50
CA GLU A 423 12.38 12.33 -36.43
C GLU A 423 11.03 12.15 -35.73
N GLN A 424 11.00 11.38 -34.65
CA GLN A 424 9.77 11.12 -33.91
C GLN A 424 9.25 12.40 -33.22
N SER A 425 10.11 13.16 -32.58
CA SER A 425 9.74 14.41 -31.93
C SER A 425 9.26 15.49 -32.93
N ARG A 426 9.79 15.48 -34.17
CA ARG A 426 9.27 16.35 -35.26
C ARG A 426 7.85 15.93 -35.66
N LYS A 427 7.58 14.63 -35.78
CA LYS A 427 6.24 14.11 -36.11
C LYS A 427 5.19 14.40 -35.03
N THR A 428 5.61 14.44 -33.76
CA THR A 428 4.73 14.76 -32.61
C THR A 428 4.70 16.26 -32.29
N GLU A 429 5.21 17.11 -33.20
CA GLU A 429 5.23 18.56 -33.06
C GLU A 429 6.03 19.07 -31.83
N GLN A 430 6.89 18.25 -31.25
CA GLN A 430 7.80 18.65 -30.19
C GLN A 430 9.07 19.29 -30.78
N PHE A 431 8.89 20.42 -31.47
CA PHE A 431 9.93 21.09 -32.28
C PHE A 431 11.18 21.45 -31.49
N ASN A 432 11.09 21.83 -30.21
CA ASN A 432 12.26 22.16 -29.42
C ASN A 432 13.17 20.94 -29.18
N ILE A 433 12.58 19.76 -28.98
CA ILE A 433 13.31 18.50 -28.82
C ILE A 433 13.92 18.06 -30.14
N ALA A 434 13.15 18.14 -31.22
CA ALA A 434 13.61 17.85 -32.58
C ALA A 434 14.79 18.77 -32.97
N PHE A 435 14.70 20.07 -32.66
CA PHE A 435 15.78 21.03 -32.88
C PHE A 435 17.02 20.65 -32.08
N LEU A 436 16.89 20.42 -30.77
CA LEU A 436 18.02 20.09 -29.91
C LEU A 436 18.72 18.80 -30.36
N SER A 437 17.95 17.76 -30.70
CA SER A 437 18.47 16.46 -31.16
C SER A 437 19.27 16.64 -32.49
N ASN A 438 18.73 17.38 -33.46
CA ASN A 438 19.42 17.67 -34.70
C ASN A 438 20.65 18.59 -34.48
N PHE A 439 20.57 19.52 -33.54
CA PHE A 439 21.70 20.40 -33.21
C PHE A 439 22.87 19.61 -32.62
N VAL A 440 22.59 18.68 -31.67
CA VAL A 440 23.61 17.77 -31.10
C VAL A 440 24.21 16.88 -32.18
N LEU A 441 23.41 16.38 -33.13
CA LEU A 441 23.88 15.61 -34.28
C LEU A 441 24.68 16.49 -35.27
N GLY A 442 24.62 17.82 -35.15
CA GLY A 442 25.24 18.75 -36.05
C GLY A 442 24.55 18.87 -37.41
N LYS A 443 23.29 18.47 -37.52
CA LYS A 443 22.47 18.60 -38.73
C LYS A 443 21.82 19.98 -38.75
N LEU A 444 22.65 21.03 -39.06
CA LEU A 444 22.24 22.42 -38.95
C LEU A 444 21.15 22.80 -39.95
N ASP A 445 21.16 22.24 -41.15
CA ASP A 445 20.12 22.47 -42.15
C ASP A 445 18.74 21.96 -41.68
N GLN A 446 18.68 20.80 -41.03
CA GLN A 446 17.46 20.28 -40.44
C GLN A 446 16.98 21.15 -39.25
N CYS A 447 17.89 21.70 -38.45
CA CYS A 447 17.55 22.67 -37.39
C CYS A 447 16.85 23.91 -37.97
N LEU A 448 17.38 24.41 -39.11
CA LEU A 448 16.82 25.57 -39.81
C LEU A 448 15.41 25.28 -40.32
N GLU A 449 15.19 24.13 -40.99
CA GLU A 449 13.87 23.76 -41.50
C GLU A 449 12.84 23.60 -40.34
N ILE A 450 13.22 23.05 -39.20
CA ILE A 450 12.34 22.97 -38.00
C ILE A 450 11.93 24.37 -37.52
N LEU A 451 12.86 25.35 -37.52
CA LEU A 451 12.51 26.73 -37.16
C LEU A 451 11.56 27.37 -38.16
N ILE A 452 11.70 27.07 -39.45
CA ILE A 452 10.80 27.55 -40.50
C ILE A 452 9.42 26.91 -40.37
N GLU A 453 9.35 25.59 -40.18
CA GLU A 453 8.09 24.87 -39.97
C GLU A 453 7.32 25.42 -38.77
N ASN A 454 8.00 25.69 -37.68
CA ASN A 454 7.42 26.28 -36.48
C ASN A 454 7.19 27.80 -36.61
N GLN A 455 7.39 28.37 -37.81
CA GLN A 455 7.21 29.80 -38.11
C GLN A 455 8.00 30.76 -37.24
N ARG A 456 9.12 30.33 -36.68
CA ARG A 456 10.05 31.12 -35.85
C ARG A 456 11.09 31.79 -36.73
N LEU A 457 10.63 32.54 -37.76
CA LEU A 457 11.49 33.15 -38.79
C LEU A 457 12.54 34.14 -38.25
N PRO A 458 12.25 34.99 -37.24
CA PRO A 458 13.28 35.85 -36.65
C PRO A 458 14.43 35.04 -36.06
N GLU A 459 14.09 33.96 -35.32
CA GLU A 459 15.09 33.08 -34.70
C GLU A 459 15.88 32.31 -35.77
N ALA A 460 15.20 31.84 -36.80
CA ALA A 460 15.83 31.20 -37.94
C ALA A 460 16.85 32.14 -38.63
N ALA A 461 16.52 33.46 -38.76
CA ALA A 461 17.44 34.43 -39.33
C ALA A 461 18.69 34.65 -38.43
N PHE A 462 18.52 34.73 -37.11
CA PHE A 462 19.64 34.81 -36.18
C PHE A 462 20.47 33.52 -36.13
N PHE A 463 19.80 32.35 -36.23
CA PHE A 463 20.48 31.05 -36.33
C PHE A 463 21.35 31.00 -37.60
N CYS A 464 20.78 31.40 -38.75
CA CYS A 464 21.52 31.45 -40.01
C CYS A 464 22.71 32.35 -39.92
N ARG A 465 22.58 33.55 -39.33
CA ARG A 465 23.69 34.49 -39.16
C ARG A 465 24.89 33.87 -38.47
N THR A 466 24.62 32.94 -37.51
CA THR A 466 25.68 32.33 -36.70
C THR A 466 26.21 31.04 -37.31
N TYR A 467 25.35 30.18 -37.82
CA TYR A 467 25.71 28.81 -38.20
C TYR A 467 25.62 28.50 -39.70
N LEU A 468 24.75 29.22 -40.46
CA LEU A 468 24.47 28.96 -41.88
C LEU A 468 24.37 30.29 -42.65
N PRO A 469 25.43 31.11 -42.69
CA PRO A 469 25.39 32.44 -43.33
C PRO A 469 24.88 32.39 -44.78
N ALA A 470 25.17 31.35 -45.53
CA ALA A 470 24.72 31.18 -46.89
C ALA A 470 23.19 31.15 -47.09
N GLN A 471 22.42 30.76 -46.04
CA GLN A 471 20.94 30.69 -46.08
C GLN A 471 20.24 31.97 -45.62
N ILE A 472 20.99 32.98 -45.09
CA ILE A 472 20.41 34.16 -44.44
C ILE A 472 19.50 34.98 -45.40
N GLY A 473 19.90 35.11 -46.67
CA GLY A 473 19.11 35.85 -47.67
C GLY A 473 17.72 35.22 -47.91
N ARG A 474 17.68 33.89 -48.00
CA ARG A 474 16.42 33.13 -48.12
C ARG A 474 15.51 33.37 -46.93
N ILE A 475 16.03 33.25 -45.73
CA ILE A 475 15.23 33.36 -44.51
C ILE A 475 14.73 34.79 -44.30
N VAL A 476 15.54 35.82 -44.56
CA VAL A 476 15.09 37.19 -44.49
C VAL A 476 13.98 37.49 -45.52
N GLY A 477 14.04 36.86 -46.70
CA GLY A 477 12.96 36.90 -47.68
C GLY A 477 11.64 36.35 -47.12
N LEU A 478 11.67 35.14 -46.58
CA LEU A 478 10.52 34.52 -45.94
C LEU A 478 9.97 35.34 -44.77
N TRP A 479 10.85 35.93 -43.97
CA TRP A 479 10.45 36.78 -42.85
C TRP A 479 9.76 38.07 -43.34
N ARG A 480 10.27 38.69 -44.43
CA ARG A 480 9.60 39.83 -45.07
C ARG A 480 8.19 39.46 -45.57
N GLU A 481 8.07 38.35 -46.30
CA GLU A 481 6.79 37.86 -46.79
C GLU A 481 5.80 37.63 -45.64
N LYS A 482 6.24 37.03 -44.54
CA LYS A 482 5.40 36.82 -43.35
C LYS A 482 4.93 38.11 -42.71
N LEU A 483 5.81 39.12 -42.59
CA LEU A 483 5.46 40.45 -42.10
C LEU A 483 4.42 41.15 -42.98
N GLN A 484 4.56 41.02 -44.31
CA GLN A 484 3.57 41.54 -45.27
C GLN A 484 2.21 40.87 -45.11
N GLN A 485 2.18 39.54 -44.96
CA GLN A 485 0.95 38.79 -44.68
C GLN A 485 0.27 39.22 -43.38
N MET A 486 1.03 39.67 -42.40
CA MET A 486 0.55 40.22 -41.13
C MET A 486 0.15 41.70 -41.21
N ASN A 487 0.17 42.34 -42.44
CA ASN A 487 -0.07 43.76 -42.64
C ASN A 487 0.94 44.69 -41.93
N MET A 488 2.15 44.22 -41.73
CA MET A 488 3.25 44.97 -41.10
C MET A 488 4.23 45.48 -42.14
N ASP A 489 3.77 46.15 -43.21
CA ASP A 489 4.56 46.56 -44.36
C ASP A 489 5.74 47.45 -44.00
N ARG A 490 5.61 48.35 -43.01
CA ARG A 490 6.72 49.20 -42.55
C ARG A 490 7.87 48.39 -41.95
N ALA A 491 7.55 47.38 -41.19
CA ALA A 491 8.55 46.49 -40.60
C ALA A 491 9.22 45.64 -41.68
N ALA A 492 8.43 45.10 -42.64
CA ALA A 492 8.94 44.35 -43.77
C ALA A 492 9.91 45.17 -44.64
N GLN A 493 9.60 46.44 -44.86
CA GLN A 493 10.47 47.36 -45.64
C GLN A 493 11.76 47.78 -44.87
N ALA A 494 11.65 47.87 -43.54
CA ALA A 494 12.79 48.24 -42.69
C ALA A 494 13.80 47.07 -42.55
N LEU A 495 13.41 45.83 -42.84
CA LEU A 495 14.24 44.64 -42.72
C LEU A 495 15.21 44.59 -43.92
N ALA A 496 16.50 44.84 -43.71
CA ALA A 496 17.52 44.77 -44.76
C ALA A 496 17.86 43.30 -45.06
N ASN A 497 17.80 42.91 -46.32
CA ASN A 497 18.28 41.60 -46.76
C ASN A 497 19.79 41.68 -47.05
N PRO A 498 20.61 40.84 -46.42
CA PRO A 498 22.06 40.87 -46.63
C PRO A 498 22.51 40.69 -48.09
N THR A 499 21.77 39.99 -48.91
CA THR A 499 22.05 39.79 -50.33
C THR A 499 21.83 41.05 -51.15
N ASP A 500 20.89 41.94 -50.72
CA ASP A 500 20.53 43.16 -51.45
C ASP A 500 21.35 44.39 -50.95
N TYR A 501 21.79 44.33 -49.70
CA TYR A 501 22.49 45.43 -49.00
C TYR A 501 23.83 44.97 -48.40
N GLU A 502 24.69 44.39 -49.21
CA GLU A 502 26.00 43.87 -48.81
C GLU A 502 26.84 44.82 -48.00
N ASN A 503 26.77 46.11 -48.33
CA ASN A 503 27.46 47.18 -47.63
C ASN A 503 27.10 47.39 -46.16
N LEU A 504 25.89 46.87 -45.74
CA LEU A 504 25.44 46.89 -44.35
C LEU A 504 25.94 45.69 -43.55
N PHE A 505 26.53 44.72 -44.23
CA PHE A 505 26.94 43.43 -43.61
C PHE A 505 28.42 43.15 -43.92
N PRO A 506 29.35 43.88 -43.35
CA PRO A 506 30.79 43.66 -43.56
C PRO A 506 31.21 42.30 -43.10
N GLY A 507 32.01 41.56 -43.88
CA GLY A 507 32.48 40.23 -43.58
C GLY A 507 31.50 39.10 -43.96
N LEU A 508 30.40 39.40 -44.66
CA LEU A 508 29.44 38.42 -45.11
C LEU A 508 30.04 37.38 -46.07
N VAL A 509 30.86 37.86 -47.02
CA VAL A 509 31.54 36.99 -48.00
C VAL A 509 32.52 36.04 -47.31
N ASP A 510 33.28 36.58 -46.31
CA ASP A 510 34.20 35.77 -45.53
C ASP A 510 33.44 34.72 -44.71
N SER A 511 32.21 35.05 -44.22
CA SER A 511 31.34 34.10 -43.53
C SER A 511 30.86 32.97 -44.45
N TYR A 512 30.51 33.28 -45.70
CA TYR A 512 30.15 32.24 -46.72
C TYR A 512 31.32 31.31 -47.04
N LYS A 513 32.50 31.87 -47.27
CA LYS A 513 33.72 31.09 -47.48
C LYS A 513 34.05 30.22 -46.27
N THR A 514 33.98 30.78 -45.07
CA THR A 514 34.23 30.02 -43.83
C THR A 514 33.24 28.89 -43.61
N GLU A 515 31.96 29.12 -43.89
CA GLU A 515 30.95 28.06 -43.82
C GLU A 515 31.30 26.90 -44.78
N GLN A 516 31.65 27.19 -46.01
CA GLN A 516 32.02 26.19 -47.01
C GLN A 516 33.30 25.46 -46.61
N TYR A 517 34.29 26.17 -46.09
CA TYR A 517 35.54 25.61 -45.56
C TYR A 517 35.28 24.64 -44.39
N LEU A 518 34.48 25.05 -43.43
CA LEU A 518 34.14 24.22 -42.29
C LEU A 518 33.33 22.98 -42.70
N LYS A 519 32.41 23.08 -43.65
CA LYS A 519 31.68 21.94 -44.19
C LYS A 519 32.61 20.91 -44.83
N GLN A 520 33.63 21.37 -45.59
CA GLN A 520 34.63 20.47 -46.17
C GLN A 520 35.51 19.82 -45.10
N GLN A 521 35.97 20.57 -44.12
CA GLN A 521 36.76 20.06 -43.02
C GLN A 521 35.99 19.00 -42.18
N ARG A 522 34.71 19.24 -41.97
CA ARG A 522 33.86 18.31 -41.23
C ARG A 522 33.73 16.96 -41.91
N LYS A 523 33.68 16.95 -43.24
CA LYS A 523 33.67 15.69 -44.01
C LYS A 523 35.01 14.92 -43.93
N SER A 524 36.12 15.59 -43.66
CA SER A 524 37.44 14.96 -43.60
C SER A 524 37.90 14.52 -42.24
N ASN A 525 37.27 15.01 -41.18
CA ASN A 525 37.66 14.69 -39.80
C ASN A 525 36.88 13.48 -39.26
N ALA A 526 37.58 12.40 -38.94
CA ALA A 526 37.01 11.29 -38.23
C ALA A 526 36.59 11.68 -36.81
N ALA A 527 35.53 11.00 -36.31
CA ALA A 527 35.13 11.17 -34.91
C ALA A 527 36.26 10.75 -33.98
N ARG A 528 36.53 11.57 -32.96
CA ARG A 528 37.55 11.33 -31.94
C ARG A 528 36.88 11.12 -30.59
N ASP A 529 37.53 10.33 -29.74
CA ASP A 529 37.12 10.21 -28.35
C ASP A 529 37.11 11.59 -27.69
N PHE A 530 36.01 12.00 -27.07
CA PHE A 530 35.83 13.34 -26.49
C PHE A 530 36.87 13.66 -25.44
N GLN A 531 37.42 12.65 -24.74
CA GLN A 531 38.51 12.80 -23.77
C GLN A 531 39.83 13.29 -24.40
N THR A 532 40.01 13.05 -25.70
CA THR A 532 41.19 13.46 -26.46
C THR A 532 41.03 14.81 -27.10
N VAL A 533 39.83 15.39 -27.10
CA VAL A 533 39.52 16.66 -27.72
C VAL A 533 39.70 17.77 -26.69
N VAL A 534 40.73 18.60 -26.85
CA VAL A 534 40.90 19.82 -26.04
C VAL A 534 40.17 20.97 -26.74
N PRO A 535 39.18 21.63 -26.06
CA PRO A 535 38.51 22.78 -26.65
C PRO A 535 39.49 23.89 -26.91
N ASN A 536 39.53 24.41 -28.14
CA ASN A 536 40.31 25.60 -28.49
C ASN A 536 39.37 26.81 -28.55
N TRP A 537 39.34 27.59 -27.48
CA TRP A 537 38.51 28.79 -27.36
C TRP A 537 39.04 29.97 -28.16
N GLU A 538 40.32 29.93 -28.54
CA GLU A 538 40.99 30.96 -29.30
C GLU A 538 40.98 30.68 -30.81
N ARG A 539 40.30 29.63 -31.24
CA ARG A 539 40.19 29.26 -32.62
C ARG A 539 39.55 30.38 -33.46
N ASN A 540 40.24 30.81 -34.51
CA ASN A 540 39.72 31.77 -35.46
C ASN A 540 39.43 31.10 -36.82
N PRO A 541 38.21 30.62 -37.07
CA PRO A 541 37.87 29.90 -38.30
C PRO A 541 38.03 30.74 -39.58
N ILE A 542 37.86 32.09 -39.47
CA ILE A 542 38.04 33.00 -40.59
C ILE A 542 39.52 33.08 -40.95
N GLY A 543 40.39 33.21 -39.97
CA GLY A 543 41.84 33.22 -40.17
C GLY A 543 42.34 31.91 -40.77
N GLU A 544 41.88 30.75 -40.24
CA GLU A 544 42.18 29.43 -40.79
C GLU A 544 41.72 29.27 -42.23
N MET A 545 40.58 29.83 -42.60
CA MET A 545 40.08 29.80 -43.97
C MET A 545 40.93 30.63 -44.91
N HIS A 546 41.34 31.83 -44.50
CA HIS A 546 42.23 32.70 -45.27
C HIS A 546 43.61 32.07 -45.45
N GLU A 547 44.19 31.48 -44.43
CA GLU A 547 45.46 30.74 -44.55
C GLU A 547 45.33 29.53 -45.48
N ALA A 548 44.18 28.83 -45.46
CA ALA A 548 43.92 27.73 -46.39
C ALA A 548 43.69 28.17 -47.83
N GLU A 549 43.10 29.37 -48.05
CA GLU A 549 42.94 29.99 -49.36
C GLU A 549 44.30 30.45 -49.92
N GLU A 550 45.14 31.07 -49.08
CA GLU A 550 46.52 31.50 -49.45
C GLU A 550 47.41 30.27 -49.79
N ASN A 551 47.22 29.16 -49.08
CA ASN A 551 47.99 27.92 -49.31
C ASN A 551 47.42 27.03 -50.43
N GLU A 552 46.47 27.52 -51.22
CA GLU A 552 45.76 26.78 -52.30
C GLU A 552 45.10 25.48 -51.83
N GLN A 553 44.81 25.33 -50.52
CA GLN A 553 44.16 24.14 -49.94
C GLN A 553 42.62 24.25 -49.96
N PHE A 554 42.10 25.47 -50.14
CA PHE A 554 40.70 25.78 -50.23
C PHE A 554 40.40 26.75 -51.34
N SER A 555 39.36 26.48 -52.14
CA SER A 555 38.85 27.40 -53.16
C SER A 555 37.34 27.55 -53.02
N TYR A 556 36.91 28.79 -52.88
CA TYR A 556 35.50 29.12 -52.74
C TYR A 556 34.76 28.91 -54.06
N VAL A 557 33.69 28.09 -54.05
CA VAL A 557 32.78 27.93 -55.16
C VAL A 557 31.49 28.67 -54.88
N PRO A 558 31.17 29.79 -55.60
CA PRO A 558 29.92 30.52 -55.37
C PRO A 558 28.72 29.60 -55.65
N VAL A 559 27.83 29.47 -54.70
CA VAL A 559 26.55 28.78 -54.85
C VAL A 559 25.68 29.63 -55.76
N GLN A 560 25.50 29.26 -57.02
CA GLN A 560 24.55 29.91 -57.90
C GLN A 560 23.15 29.75 -57.34
N SER A 561 22.45 30.86 -57.05
CA SER A 561 21.06 30.85 -56.67
C SER A 561 20.20 30.34 -57.85
N ASN A 562 19.96 29.05 -57.91
CA ASN A 562 18.99 28.48 -58.81
C ASN A 562 17.56 28.91 -58.35
N LYS A 563 17.02 29.89 -59.10
CA LYS A 563 15.58 30.09 -59.14
C LYS A 563 14.99 28.92 -59.95
N ASN A 564 14.12 28.15 -59.30
CA ASN A 564 13.35 27.03 -59.82
C ASN A 564 14.14 25.70 -60.07
N THR A 565 13.97 24.81 -59.15
CA THR A 565 13.43 23.46 -59.45
C THR A 565 13.11 22.82 -58.09
N GLY A 566 11.85 22.46 -57.94
CA GLY A 566 11.46 21.51 -56.93
C GLY A 566 12.03 20.15 -57.26
N ASP A 567 12.11 19.34 -56.24
CA ASP A 567 12.43 17.94 -56.28
C ASP A 567 13.77 17.55 -56.90
N ASN A 568 14.72 17.21 -56.04
CA ASN A 568 15.46 15.95 -56.15
C ASN A 568 16.49 15.81 -55.02
N ASP A 569 16.27 14.84 -54.22
CA ASP A 569 17.24 13.86 -53.71
C ASP A 569 18.53 14.41 -53.07
N ASP A 570 18.43 14.67 -51.81
CA ASP A 570 19.59 14.56 -50.92
C ASP A 570 19.55 13.18 -50.19
N GLU A 571 19.74 12.12 -50.96
CA GLU A 571 20.31 10.86 -50.51
C GLU A 571 21.82 11.05 -50.32
N ASP A 572 22.21 11.87 -49.33
CA ASP A 572 23.57 11.79 -48.77
C ASP A 572 23.56 10.61 -47.79
N GLU A 573 23.65 9.37 -48.31
CA GLU A 573 24.07 8.20 -47.56
C GLU A 573 25.40 8.53 -46.85
N ASP A 574 25.34 8.71 -45.55
CA ASP A 574 26.49 8.72 -44.64
C ASP A 574 27.19 7.37 -44.67
N ASN A 575 27.94 7.07 -45.76
CA ASN A 575 28.89 5.97 -45.80
C ASN A 575 30.10 6.31 -44.94
N PHE A 576 30.01 6.17 -43.62
CA PHE A 576 31.19 5.99 -42.80
C PHE A 576 31.70 4.54 -42.96
N ALA A 577 32.60 4.36 -43.90
CA ALA A 577 33.40 3.17 -44.03
C ALA A 577 34.31 3.06 -42.80
N ASP A 578 34.06 2.09 -41.99
CA ASP A 578 35.00 1.59 -40.99
C ASP A 578 36.23 1.02 -41.69
N ALA A 579 37.32 1.74 -41.62
CA ALA A 579 38.61 1.24 -42.09
C ALA A 579 39.29 0.47 -40.97
N ASN A 580 38.98 -0.81 -40.84
CA ASN A 580 39.98 -1.80 -40.43
C ASN A 580 39.52 -3.24 -40.78
N GLU A 581 40.46 -3.89 -41.50
CA GLU A 581 40.66 -5.33 -41.69
C GLU A 581 39.87 -6.10 -42.72
N VAL A 582 40.64 -6.37 -43.72
CA VAL A 582 40.60 -7.43 -44.73
C VAL A 582 40.08 -8.76 -44.20
N SER A 583 38.93 -9.22 -44.65
CA SER A 583 38.64 -10.66 -44.90
C SER A 583 37.45 -10.83 -45.84
N LYS A 584 37.62 -11.75 -46.78
CA LYS A 584 36.85 -12.06 -47.96
C LYS A 584 35.37 -12.35 -47.78
N PRO A 585 34.52 -12.21 -48.81
CA PRO A 585 33.08 -12.27 -48.77
C PRO A 585 32.54 -13.72 -48.81
N ILE A 586 31.49 -13.97 -48.04
CA ILE A 586 30.59 -15.12 -48.16
C ILE A 586 29.13 -14.59 -48.30
N PRO A 587 28.29 -15.20 -49.11
CA PRO A 587 27.10 -14.56 -49.70
C PRO A 587 25.89 -14.52 -48.75
N SER A 588 25.12 -13.45 -48.94
CA SER A 588 23.87 -13.10 -48.29
C SER A 588 22.78 -14.19 -48.39
N THR A 589 22.22 -14.57 -47.26
CA THR A 589 20.90 -15.18 -47.21
C THR A 589 20.07 -14.42 -46.16
N THR A 590 19.10 -13.70 -46.64
CA THR A 590 18.12 -12.96 -45.87
C THR A 590 17.28 -13.92 -45.04
N THR A 591 17.38 -13.85 -43.72
CA THR A 591 16.41 -14.48 -42.84
C THR A 591 16.07 -13.50 -41.72
N GLN A 592 14.81 -13.07 -41.70
CA GLN A 592 14.22 -12.30 -40.67
C GLN A 592 14.38 -13.02 -39.31
N ILE A 593 15.03 -12.42 -38.35
CA ILE A 593 15.14 -12.95 -37.00
C ILE A 593 14.22 -12.10 -36.10
N LYS A 594 13.11 -12.72 -35.69
CA LYS A 594 12.35 -12.31 -34.49
C LYS A 594 13.26 -12.50 -33.28
N PRO A 595 13.27 -11.58 -32.31
CA PRO A 595 14.00 -11.83 -31.08
C PRO A 595 13.26 -12.87 -30.24
N THR A 596 13.88 -14.05 -30.12
CA THR A 596 13.43 -15.10 -29.21
C THR A 596 14.28 -15.02 -27.94
N PHE A 597 13.66 -14.65 -26.86
CA PHE A 597 14.23 -14.75 -25.52
C PHE A 597 14.45 -16.22 -25.20
N VAL A 598 15.68 -16.59 -24.94
CA VAL A 598 16.06 -17.91 -24.43
C VAL A 598 16.00 -17.88 -22.91
N ALA A 599 15.01 -18.55 -22.34
CA ALA A 599 14.95 -18.86 -20.92
C ALA A 599 16.04 -19.90 -20.57
N PRO A 600 16.64 -19.82 -19.34
CA PRO A 600 17.56 -20.85 -18.88
C PRO A 600 16.83 -22.18 -18.66
N PRO A 601 17.46 -23.34 -18.91
CA PRO A 601 16.79 -24.63 -18.85
C PRO A 601 16.50 -25.04 -17.41
N PRO A 602 15.34 -25.69 -17.15
CA PRO A 602 15.04 -26.25 -15.82
C PRO A 602 15.91 -27.49 -15.55
N PRO A 603 16.13 -27.84 -14.27
CA PRO A 603 16.97 -28.97 -13.89
C PRO A 603 16.36 -30.29 -14.34
N SER A 604 17.20 -31.14 -14.92
CA SER A 604 16.87 -32.45 -15.48
C SER A 604 16.35 -33.43 -14.43
N GLN A 605 15.11 -33.92 -14.66
CA GLN A 605 14.60 -35.15 -14.03
C GLN A 605 15.11 -36.39 -14.77
N PRO A 606 15.36 -37.51 -14.07
CA PRO A 606 15.87 -38.74 -14.71
C PRO A 606 14.75 -39.46 -15.48
N LYS A 607 15.09 -39.89 -16.69
CA LYS A 607 14.23 -40.68 -17.59
C LYS A 607 14.01 -42.10 -17.04
N PRO A 608 12.77 -42.66 -17.14
CA PRO A 608 12.58 -44.08 -16.96
C PRO A 608 12.85 -44.84 -18.27
N THR A 609 13.57 -45.91 -18.15
CA THR A 609 13.85 -46.89 -19.17
C THR A 609 12.60 -47.75 -19.46
N THR A 610 12.25 -47.83 -20.74
CA THR A 610 11.25 -48.75 -21.26
C THR A 610 11.78 -50.19 -21.33
N SER A 611 11.01 -51.15 -20.84
CA SER A 611 10.94 -52.52 -21.40
C SER A 611 9.54 -53.05 -21.29
N ASN A 612 9.02 -53.45 -22.47
CA ASN A 612 7.77 -54.17 -22.67
C ASN A 612 7.79 -55.51 -21.97
N GLU A 613 6.69 -55.96 -21.40
CA GLU A 613 5.96 -57.17 -21.83
C GLU A 613 4.67 -57.36 -21.07
N ALA A 614 3.77 -58.05 -21.75
CA ALA A 614 2.35 -58.13 -21.62
C ALA A 614 1.85 -59.08 -20.49
N SER A 615 0.59 -58.86 -20.19
CA SER A 615 -0.48 -59.82 -19.93
C SER A 615 -0.91 -60.18 -18.52
N THR A 616 -2.20 -59.98 -18.36
CA THR A 616 -3.24 -60.82 -17.73
C THR A 616 -3.63 -60.63 -16.25
N ILE A 617 -4.79 -60.02 -16.12
CA ILE A 617 -6.00 -60.39 -15.29
C ILE A 617 -5.76 -61.09 -13.94
N SER A 618 -6.22 -60.44 -12.81
CA SER A 618 -7.33 -60.98 -11.99
C SER A 618 -7.52 -60.21 -10.67
N LYS A 619 -8.78 -59.95 -10.43
CA LYS A 619 -9.50 -59.58 -9.20
C LYS A 619 -8.96 -60.22 -7.93
N LEU A 620 -9.04 -59.52 -6.76
CA LEU A 620 -9.91 -59.88 -5.62
C LEU A 620 -9.55 -59.06 -4.36
N VAL A 621 -10.58 -58.76 -3.60
CA VAL A 621 -10.79 -58.00 -2.38
C VAL A 621 -10.28 -58.79 -1.13
N PRO A 622 -10.17 -58.10 0.07
CA PRO A 622 -9.28 -58.42 1.18
C PRO A 622 -9.80 -59.46 2.18
N PRO A 623 -9.05 -59.83 3.18
CA PRO A 623 -9.52 -59.67 4.54
C PRO A 623 -8.48 -59.32 5.63
N SER A 624 -9.00 -58.64 6.58
CA SER A 624 -8.91 -58.50 8.02
C SER A 624 -8.05 -59.48 8.86
N ASN A 625 -7.55 -58.88 9.95
CA ASN A 625 -7.42 -59.35 11.33
C ASN A 625 -6.20 -60.17 11.82
N SER A 626 -5.74 -59.62 12.91
CA SER A 626 -5.50 -60.17 14.24
C SER A 626 -4.04 -60.38 14.71
N SER A 627 -3.75 -59.67 15.78
CA SER A 627 -3.20 -60.11 17.08
C SER A 627 -1.98 -61.04 17.09
N ASP A 628 -0.93 -60.70 17.77
CA ASP A 628 -0.60 -61.07 19.16
C ASP A 628 0.90 -60.94 19.47
N ARG A 629 1.15 -60.32 20.62
CA ARG A 629 2.07 -60.63 21.71
C ARG A 629 3.47 -61.22 21.47
N SER A 630 4.37 -60.53 22.16
CA SER A 630 5.31 -61.00 23.20
C SER A 630 6.78 -60.71 22.88
N ARG A 631 7.37 -59.88 23.69
CA ARG A 631 8.22 -60.12 24.87
C ARG A 631 9.67 -60.52 24.60
N SER A 632 10.54 -59.69 25.13
CA SER A 632 11.72 -59.99 25.94
C SER A 632 13.13 -59.68 25.37
N GLN A 633 13.78 -58.93 26.19
CA GLN A 633 15.16 -59.03 26.71
C GLN A 633 16.32 -58.40 25.91
N SER A 634 16.85 -57.39 26.59
CA SER A 634 18.27 -57.01 26.54
C SER A 634 19.15 -58.16 27.06
N PRO A 635 20.48 -58.23 26.81
CA PRO A 635 21.41 -57.36 27.53
C PRO A 635 22.77 -57.02 26.85
N ASN A 636 23.43 -56.04 27.51
CA ASN A 636 24.90 -55.87 27.73
C ASN A 636 25.82 -55.23 26.70
N VAL A 637 26.37 -54.12 27.19
CA VAL A 637 27.64 -53.39 27.04
C VAL A 637 28.85 -54.34 27.06
N PRO A 638 30.05 -54.03 26.38
CA PRO A 638 30.98 -53.05 26.93
C PRO A 638 31.86 -52.19 25.98
N THR A 639 32.08 -50.97 26.47
CA THR A 639 33.39 -50.20 26.59
C THR A 639 34.31 -49.90 25.44
N LYS A 640 34.60 -48.59 25.42
CA LYS A 640 35.90 -47.89 25.17
C LYS A 640 36.22 -47.45 23.73
N GLY A 641 36.36 -46.14 23.61
CA GLY A 641 37.07 -45.47 22.51
C GLY A 641 36.90 -43.95 22.58
N SER A 642 37.85 -43.31 23.17
CA SER A 642 38.04 -41.89 23.40
C SER A 642 37.97 -41.02 22.14
N THR A 643 37.22 -39.94 22.22
CA THR A 643 37.26 -38.79 21.32
C THR A 643 37.92 -37.59 21.98
N PRO A 644 38.75 -36.79 21.30
CA PRO A 644 39.22 -35.50 21.81
C PRO A 644 38.20 -34.37 21.47
N PRO A 645 38.18 -33.28 22.27
CA PRO A 645 37.21 -32.21 22.14
C PRO A 645 37.53 -31.19 21.04
N PRO A 646 36.57 -30.44 20.54
CA PRO A 646 36.80 -29.40 19.51
C PRO A 646 37.41 -28.14 20.11
N SER A 647 38.37 -27.56 19.38
CA SER A 647 39.11 -26.35 19.66
C SER A 647 38.24 -25.09 19.65
N GLN A 648 38.45 -24.23 20.65
CA GLN A 648 37.88 -22.88 20.79
C GLN A 648 38.46 -21.92 19.73
N PRO A 649 37.69 -20.88 19.32
CA PRO A 649 38.19 -19.81 18.46
C PRO A 649 39.07 -18.81 19.28
N PRO A 650 40.02 -18.10 18.64
CA PRO A 650 40.96 -17.23 19.32
C PRO A 650 40.37 -15.88 19.73
N ALA A 651 40.84 -15.37 20.86
CA ALA A 651 40.51 -14.09 21.47
C ALA A 651 40.98 -12.88 20.62
N PRO A 652 40.30 -11.72 20.69
CA PRO A 652 40.68 -10.52 19.93
C PRO A 652 41.87 -9.78 20.60
N VAL A 653 42.76 -9.33 19.72
CA VAL A 653 43.93 -8.49 20.04
C VAL A 653 43.46 -7.07 20.41
N LYS A 654 43.93 -6.55 21.53
CA LYS A 654 43.77 -5.17 21.99
C LYS A 654 44.51 -4.21 21.05
N ALA A 655 43.82 -3.26 20.46
CA ALA A 655 44.41 -2.07 19.87
C ALA A 655 44.05 -0.83 20.70
N ALA A 656 44.97 0.06 20.79
CA ALA A 656 45.06 1.17 21.71
C ALA A 656 44.02 2.27 21.51
N THR A 657 43.62 2.83 22.61
CA THR A 657 42.79 3.99 22.89
C THR A 657 43.31 5.25 22.19
N THR A 658 42.44 5.90 21.43
CA THR A 658 42.48 7.36 21.26
C THR A 658 41.08 7.90 21.46
N THR A 659 40.92 8.59 22.55
CA THR A 659 39.75 9.33 23.02
C THR A 659 39.40 10.49 22.06
N ALA A 660 38.23 10.43 21.47
CA ALA A 660 37.57 11.60 20.95
C ALA A 660 36.10 11.59 21.46
N THR A 661 35.85 12.40 22.44
CA THR A 661 34.57 12.74 23.03
C THR A 661 33.71 13.44 21.96
N ALA A 662 32.68 12.78 21.48
CA ALA A 662 31.61 13.41 20.71
C ALA A 662 30.37 13.47 21.60
N THR A 663 30.15 14.63 22.17
CA THR A 663 28.93 15.03 22.87
C THR A 663 27.78 15.15 21.85
N ALA A 664 26.82 14.25 21.90
CA ALA A 664 25.56 14.39 21.16
C ALA A 664 24.73 15.52 21.80
N ARG A 665 24.65 16.67 21.15
CA ARG A 665 23.68 17.72 21.45
C ARG A 665 22.33 17.34 20.84
N LYS A 666 21.32 17.23 21.69
CA LYS A 666 19.90 17.30 21.27
C LYS A 666 19.63 18.74 20.84
N THR A 667 19.46 18.98 19.55
CA THR A 667 18.93 20.23 19.01
C THR A 667 17.43 20.23 19.11
N SER A 668 16.87 21.20 19.82
CA SER A 668 15.43 21.42 19.92
C SER A 668 14.91 22.13 18.66
N MET A 669 13.62 21.95 18.35
CA MET A 669 12.98 22.59 17.17
C MET A 669 13.12 24.14 17.14
N SER A 670 13.42 24.78 18.25
CA SER A 670 13.67 26.24 18.33
C SER A 670 15.03 26.69 17.79
N ASP A 671 15.97 25.76 17.58
CA ASP A 671 17.29 26.08 17.03
C ASP A 671 17.32 25.99 15.49
N LEU A 672 16.35 25.30 14.89
CA LEU A 672 16.16 25.24 13.43
C LEU A 672 15.41 26.46 12.86
N GLU A 673 14.61 27.14 13.66
CA GLU A 673 13.93 28.37 13.25
C GLU A 673 14.89 29.57 13.21
N LYS A 674 15.98 29.54 13.97
CA LYS A 674 16.98 30.62 13.99
C LYS A 674 18.01 30.54 12.85
N GLU A 675 18.23 29.36 12.26
CA GLU A 675 19.13 29.23 11.11
C GLU A 675 18.46 29.58 9.76
N LEU A 676 17.15 29.82 9.75
CA LEU A 676 16.41 30.26 8.56
C LEU A 676 16.25 31.79 8.44
N GLU A 677 16.59 32.55 9.47
CA GLU A 677 16.51 34.02 9.45
C GLU A 677 17.79 34.72 8.95
N ASP A 678 18.89 34.00 8.69
CA ASP A 678 20.18 34.59 8.29
C ASP A 678 20.50 34.45 6.77
N PHE A 679 19.51 34.22 5.90
CA PHE A 679 19.66 34.27 4.45
C PHE A 679 18.98 35.52 3.88
N ASP A 680 19.55 36.68 4.15
CA ASP A 680 19.28 37.92 3.37
C ASP A 680 19.99 37.80 2.03
N ILE A 681 19.25 37.65 0.95
CA ILE A 681 19.73 37.85 -0.42
C ILE A 681 19.49 39.34 -0.75
N ASP A 682 20.56 40.12 -0.77
CA ASP A 682 20.61 41.46 -1.36
C ASP A 682 20.22 41.36 -2.83
N LEU A 683 19.05 41.87 -3.18
CA LEU A 683 18.64 42.17 -4.54
C LEU A 683 18.83 43.69 -4.75
N ASP A 684 19.83 44.04 -5.53
CA ASP A 684 20.12 45.37 -5.98
C ASP A 684 18.89 46.03 -6.63
N LYS A 685 18.63 47.26 -6.16
CA LYS A 685 17.67 48.20 -6.74
C LYS A 685 18.23 48.76 -8.02
N ASP A 686 17.54 48.60 -9.14
CA ASP A 686 17.59 49.52 -10.25
C ASP A 686 16.19 49.83 -10.77
N ASP A 687 15.85 51.08 -10.59
CA ASP A 687 14.89 51.95 -11.23
C ASP A 687 13.86 51.39 -12.23
N VAL A 688 12.60 51.48 -11.87
CA VAL A 688 11.52 51.87 -12.82
C VAL A 688 10.50 52.78 -12.13
N SER A 689 10.36 53.96 -12.72
CA SER A 689 9.50 55.08 -12.38
C SER A 689 7.99 54.77 -12.46
N ASP A 690 7.30 55.34 -11.50
CA ASP A 690 5.94 55.88 -11.43
C ASP A 690 4.91 55.53 -12.53
N VAL A 691 3.89 54.79 -12.14
CA VAL A 691 2.55 54.91 -12.67
C VAL A 691 1.54 54.79 -11.47
N ASP A 692 0.87 55.91 -11.21
CA ASP A 692 -0.20 56.08 -10.25
C ASP A 692 -1.40 55.18 -10.57
N ILE A 693 -1.84 54.34 -9.63
CA ILE A 693 -3.19 53.76 -9.61
C ILE A 693 -3.74 53.91 -8.20
N GLU A 694 -4.82 54.68 -8.11
CA GLU A 694 -5.61 54.90 -6.88
C GLU A 694 -6.24 53.61 -6.34
N PRO A 695 -6.35 53.45 -5.01
CA PRO A 695 -7.04 52.29 -4.40
C PRO A 695 -8.52 52.57 -4.21
N SER A 696 -9.37 51.77 -4.89
CA SER A 696 -10.80 51.69 -4.59
C SER A 696 -11.05 50.76 -3.39
N THR A 697 -11.49 51.34 -2.30
CA THR A 697 -11.99 50.67 -1.09
C THR A 697 -13.33 49.97 -1.37
N GLY A 698 -13.33 48.65 -1.38
CA GLY A 698 -14.54 47.82 -1.39
C GLY A 698 -14.70 47.08 -0.08
N VAL A 699 -15.59 47.53 0.79
CA VAL A 699 -16.02 46.89 2.02
C VAL A 699 -16.87 45.66 1.69
N ILE A 700 -16.43 44.46 2.06
CA ILE A 700 -17.24 43.24 1.98
C ILE A 700 -18.01 43.10 3.29
N LYS A 701 -19.35 43.28 3.24
CA LYS A 701 -20.30 42.93 4.28
C LYS A 701 -20.59 41.42 4.21
N LYS A 702 -20.54 40.74 5.37
CA LYS A 702 -21.04 39.39 5.58
C LYS A 702 -22.57 39.37 5.36
N PRO A 703 -23.14 38.35 4.71
CA PRO A 703 -24.59 38.11 4.72
C PRO A 703 -25.02 37.39 6.00
N THR A 704 -26.05 37.93 6.61
CA THR A 704 -26.85 37.33 7.67
C THR A 704 -27.85 36.33 7.07
N ASP A 705 -28.07 35.22 7.80
CA ASP A 705 -29.13 34.23 7.58
C ASP A 705 -30.52 34.87 7.49
N GLU A 706 -31.16 34.77 6.34
CA GLU A 706 -32.62 34.86 6.08
C GLU A 706 -32.81 35.06 4.58
N ASP A 707 -32.76 33.96 3.78
CA ASP A 707 -33.36 33.87 2.43
C ASP A 707 -33.02 32.54 1.74
N GLU A 708 -33.35 31.40 2.39
CA GLU A 708 -33.44 30.10 1.73
C GLU A 708 -34.79 29.43 1.96
N VAL A 709 -35.83 30.02 1.45
CA VAL A 709 -37.09 29.33 1.15
C VAL A 709 -37.77 30.07 0.00
N LYS A 710 -37.45 29.70 -1.24
CA LYS A 710 -38.32 29.86 -2.44
C LYS A 710 -37.45 29.67 -3.69
N THR A 711 -37.27 28.45 -4.11
CA THR A 711 -37.19 28.07 -5.56
C THR A 711 -36.92 26.58 -5.69
N LEU A 712 -37.93 25.77 -5.47
CA LEU A 712 -38.01 24.38 -5.97
C LEU A 712 -39.47 24.00 -6.16
N THR A 713 -40.13 24.62 -7.11
CA THR A 713 -41.34 24.09 -7.77
C THR A 713 -41.43 24.75 -9.13
N LEU A 714 -41.24 23.93 -10.15
CA LEU A 714 -41.67 24.12 -11.55
C LEU A 714 -40.56 23.64 -12.52
N ARG A 715 -40.60 22.34 -12.82
CA ARG A 715 -40.42 21.81 -14.18
C ARG A 715 -40.50 20.28 -14.16
N ASN A 716 -41.71 19.82 -14.24
CA ASN A 716 -42.06 18.54 -14.84
C ASN A 716 -43.38 18.71 -15.54
N LYS A 717 -43.36 18.93 -16.86
CA LYS A 717 -44.42 18.54 -17.81
C LYS A 717 -43.91 18.78 -19.23
N SER A 718 -44.18 17.76 -20.03
CA SER A 718 -44.03 17.63 -21.50
C SER A 718 -42.64 17.13 -21.92
N SER A 719 -42.57 16.08 -22.62
CA SER A 719 -43.47 15.35 -23.51
C SER A 719 -42.85 14.02 -23.91
N SER A 720 -43.74 13.05 -24.05
CA SER A 720 -43.77 11.85 -24.88
C SER A 720 -42.61 10.87 -24.75
#